data_5124fa4a7f750abf147d32b68ea27c5a
#
_entry.id   5124fa4a7f750abf147d32b68ea27c5a
#
_cell.length_a   1.000
_cell.length_b   1.000
_cell.length_c   1.000
_cell.angle_alpha   90.00
_cell.angle_beta   90.00
_cell.angle_gamma   90.00
#
_symmetry.space_group_name_H-M   'P 1'
#
loop_
_entity.id
_entity.type
_entity.pdbx_description
1 polymer ?
#
loop_
_entity_poly.entity_id
_entity_poly.type
_entity_poly.pdbx_seq_one_letter_code
_entity_poly.pdbx_strand_id
1 'polypeptide(L)'
;PMQHPKHLHTQRLNRHQEQETHWLSRGLLFSEKISTESAHIYENYVINNILYPDSISFIEENFNNIKLHFHNPLADRTPHSIKIQHLEDLNGNCIADTTITFQCNKIRRHDLLITEIMADPSPPVELPNCEYVEIYNRGIPDTLTLEGWKLMTGETTRYIPTCKIAPNGYIILIPNSDNPPNFNVSNTISVNSLSISNDGQRLTLLNADDEVIHCVNFSNEWHTHELKTEGGWSLEMIDTENPCEEENNWESSEDERGGTPGSRNSIQRENSDLTTPHLLKATFLDTLQLQIFFSETILPPLTANHFHIDRNTIIDSVAIVGPQNKSAIIYIGNKLENRKIYTLTIRLPFSDCAGNNITTEQSLCFAIPETPNKEDIIINEVLFNSFDDTSADYIELYNRSPKCIELQQLFMGYGTEAMAEQWVQISPEGTLLLPQEYISICKNSKLTEEQYINAIHEQLIQNEELPSLGNESGTIYLTNNQGIEIDKFSYNENMHYPLLRSYDGVSLERIHSEAPTQNVNNWKSAAESIGFGTPGGKNSQNGTNLSTDKNFEIIPDIFSPNNDGYEDFSELICHFEQSEYRVTINIFNYNGQLVKNLANNIIAQSTERFLWDGTDTQGLQLPMGIYMIELEYWNIKGTRGKIRKAISIIYP
;
A
#
# COMPACT_ATOMS: atom_id res chain seq x y z
N PRO A 1 45.48 -46.00 -45.88
CA PRO A 1 44.19 -45.99 -45.26
C PRO A 1 43.94 -44.58 -44.73
N MET A 2 43.03 -43.90 -45.38
CA MET A 2 42.63 -42.53 -44.97
C MET A 2 41.86 -42.68 -43.67
N GLN A 3 42.41 -42.14 -42.57
CA GLN A 3 41.66 -41.92 -41.34
C GLN A 3 40.77 -40.69 -41.55
N HIS A 4 39.45 -40.91 -41.46
CA HIS A 4 38.49 -39.80 -41.37
C HIS A 4 38.78 -38.99 -40.12
N PRO A 5 38.78 -37.64 -40.16
CA PRO A 5 38.90 -36.82 -38.97
C PRO A 5 37.74 -37.12 -38.05
N LYS A 6 38.03 -37.55 -36.83
CA LYS A 6 37.03 -37.64 -35.77
C LYS A 6 36.58 -36.23 -35.43
N HIS A 7 35.30 -35.93 -35.67
CA HIS A 7 34.70 -34.64 -35.29
C HIS A 7 34.64 -34.55 -33.77
N LEU A 8 35.34 -33.59 -33.19
CA LEU A 8 35.10 -33.09 -31.86
C LEU A 8 33.65 -32.53 -31.83
N HIS A 9 32.74 -33.21 -31.15
CA HIS A 9 31.39 -32.68 -30.95
C HIS A 9 31.35 -31.87 -29.66
N THR A 10 31.01 -30.62 -29.76
CA THR A 10 30.67 -29.79 -28.62
C THR A 10 29.32 -30.26 -28.08
N GLN A 11 29.32 -30.93 -26.92
CA GLN A 11 28.09 -31.20 -26.20
C GLN A 11 27.74 -29.95 -25.37
N ARG A 12 26.47 -29.57 -25.39
CA ARG A 12 25.78 -28.52 -24.63
C ARG A 12 26.65 -27.70 -23.69
N LEU A 13 26.58 -26.41 -23.85
CA LEU A 13 27.06 -25.44 -22.87
C LEU A 13 26.40 -25.71 -21.50
N ASN A 14 27.10 -26.40 -20.61
CA ASN A 14 26.65 -26.58 -19.24
C ASN A 14 27.08 -25.38 -18.40
N ARG A 15 26.12 -24.74 -17.74
CA ARG A 15 26.37 -23.72 -16.72
C ARG A 15 26.83 -24.43 -15.45
N HIS A 16 28.09 -24.27 -15.04
CA HIS A 16 28.45 -24.38 -13.63
C HIS A 16 28.45 -22.99 -13.05
N GLN A 17 27.65 -22.81 -12.01
CA GLN A 17 27.48 -21.54 -11.31
C GLN A 17 28.63 -21.34 -10.32
N GLU A 18 29.44 -20.33 -10.57
CA GLU A 18 30.11 -19.51 -9.57
C GLU A 18 29.56 -18.09 -9.76
N GLN A 19 28.89 -17.54 -8.76
CA GLN A 19 27.90 -16.47 -8.91
C GLN A 19 28.45 -15.06 -9.09
N GLU A 20 29.72 -14.79 -8.89
CA GLU A 20 30.24 -13.41 -8.95
C GLU A 20 30.78 -12.95 -10.32
N THR A 21 30.83 -13.80 -11.33
CA THR A 21 31.50 -13.46 -12.60
C THR A 21 30.76 -13.87 -13.87
N HIS A 22 29.48 -14.15 -13.81
CA HIS A 22 28.73 -14.70 -14.96
C HIS A 22 28.74 -13.89 -16.24
N TRP A 23 28.87 -12.58 -16.13
CA TRP A 23 28.89 -11.66 -17.27
C TRP A 23 30.29 -11.47 -17.83
N LEU A 24 31.28 -11.81 -17.02
CA LEU A 24 32.71 -11.71 -17.35
C LEU A 24 33.30 -13.06 -17.72
N SER A 25 32.53 -14.14 -17.75
CA SER A 25 33.04 -15.45 -18.07
C SER A 25 32.05 -16.38 -18.76
N ARG A 26 32.57 -17.31 -19.58
CA ARG A 26 31.78 -18.33 -20.28
C ARG A 26 32.43 -19.69 -20.24
N GLY A 27 31.70 -20.70 -19.77
CA GLY A 27 32.15 -22.11 -19.80
C GLY A 27 31.89 -22.77 -21.15
N LEU A 28 32.85 -23.56 -21.62
CA LEU A 28 32.77 -24.41 -22.81
C LEU A 28 33.11 -25.84 -22.43
N LEU A 29 32.18 -26.78 -22.71
CA LEU A 29 32.37 -28.20 -22.46
C LEU A 29 32.57 -28.92 -23.79
N PHE A 30 33.64 -29.71 -23.89
CA PHE A 30 34.01 -30.50 -25.05
C PHE A 30 33.76 -31.98 -24.83
N SER A 31 33.52 -32.73 -25.90
CA SER A 31 33.29 -34.17 -25.85
C SER A 31 34.56 -34.97 -25.48
N GLU A 32 35.72 -34.38 -25.66
CA GLU A 32 37.04 -34.96 -25.40
C GLU A 32 37.95 -33.97 -24.68
N LYS A 33 39.05 -34.49 -24.12
CA LYS A 33 40.11 -33.64 -23.52
C LYS A 33 40.82 -32.83 -24.59
N ILE A 34 40.96 -31.54 -24.35
CA ILE A 34 41.66 -30.62 -25.26
C ILE A 34 43.08 -30.36 -24.78
N SER A 35 43.97 -30.09 -25.76
CA SER A 35 45.35 -29.69 -25.51
C SER A 35 45.39 -28.35 -24.78
N THR A 36 46.12 -28.28 -23.66
CA THR A 36 46.31 -27.04 -22.89
C THR A 36 47.01 -25.98 -23.69
N GLU A 37 47.88 -26.35 -24.63
CA GLU A 37 48.61 -25.41 -25.50
C GLU A 37 47.65 -24.70 -26.46
N SER A 38 46.81 -25.45 -27.20
CA SER A 38 45.86 -24.88 -28.13
C SER A 38 44.71 -24.17 -27.41
N ALA A 39 44.32 -24.65 -26.22
CA ALA A 39 43.24 -24.07 -25.43
C ALA A 39 43.56 -22.66 -24.87
N HIS A 40 44.82 -22.34 -24.60
CA HIS A 40 45.21 -21.03 -24.07
C HIS A 40 45.48 -19.98 -25.18
N ILE A 41 45.29 -20.31 -26.45
CA ILE A 41 45.37 -19.34 -27.54
C ILE A 41 44.05 -18.56 -27.64
N TYR A 42 44.04 -17.30 -27.28
CA TYR A 42 42.81 -16.45 -27.17
C TYR A 42 42.11 -16.30 -28.52
N GLU A 43 42.90 -16.22 -29.63
CA GLU A 43 42.42 -16.12 -31.00
C GLU A 43 41.59 -17.33 -31.46
N ASN A 44 41.70 -18.43 -30.76
CA ASN A 44 40.86 -19.61 -31.01
C ASN A 44 39.38 -19.44 -30.61
N TYR A 45 39.07 -18.35 -29.91
CA TYR A 45 37.71 -18.06 -29.44
C TYR A 45 37.33 -16.63 -29.79
N VAL A 46 36.39 -16.45 -30.70
CA VAL A 46 35.95 -15.12 -31.14
C VAL A 46 34.47 -14.96 -30.91
N ILE A 47 34.11 -14.03 -30.03
CA ILE A 47 32.71 -13.67 -29.76
C ILE A 47 32.28 -12.53 -30.68
N ASN A 48 31.13 -12.70 -31.33
CA ASN A 48 30.54 -11.71 -32.25
C ASN A 48 31.48 -11.22 -33.33
N ASN A 49 32.48 -12.04 -33.72
CA ASN A 49 33.54 -11.74 -34.67
C ASN A 49 34.52 -10.63 -34.29
N ILE A 50 34.46 -10.10 -33.06
CA ILE A 50 35.25 -8.93 -32.65
C ILE A 50 35.90 -9.03 -31.27
N LEU A 51 35.34 -9.84 -30.35
CA LEU A 51 35.79 -9.90 -28.97
C LEU A 51 36.51 -11.20 -28.67
N TYR A 52 37.67 -11.11 -28.03
CA TYR A 52 38.47 -12.23 -27.54
C TYR A 52 38.42 -12.31 -26.03
N PRO A 53 38.62 -13.49 -25.43
CA PRO A 53 38.75 -13.59 -23.99
C PRO A 53 40.05 -12.95 -23.49
N ASP A 54 40.01 -12.37 -22.29
CA ASP A 54 41.19 -11.80 -21.62
C ASP A 54 42.03 -12.85 -20.90
N SER A 55 41.37 -13.93 -20.44
CA SER A 55 42.04 -15.08 -19.87
C SER A 55 41.20 -16.34 -20.03
N ILE A 56 41.85 -17.50 -19.93
CA ILE A 56 41.24 -18.81 -20.08
C ILE A 56 41.69 -19.69 -18.91
N SER A 57 40.75 -20.40 -18.27
CA SER A 57 41.03 -21.34 -17.20
C SER A 57 40.34 -22.66 -17.45
N PHE A 58 40.89 -23.77 -16.93
CA PHE A 58 40.21 -25.07 -16.90
C PHE A 58 39.36 -25.14 -15.62
N ILE A 59 38.14 -25.66 -15.73
CA ILE A 59 37.19 -25.75 -14.59
C ILE A 59 37.49 -27.00 -13.76
N GLU A 60 37.95 -28.08 -14.40
CA GLU A 60 38.23 -29.35 -13.75
C GLU A 60 39.55 -29.95 -14.27
N GLU A 61 40.15 -30.89 -13.50
CA GLU A 61 41.36 -31.61 -13.93
C GLU A 61 41.17 -32.52 -15.19
N ASN A 62 39.92 -32.62 -15.68
CA ASN A 62 39.57 -33.44 -16.85
C ASN A 62 39.96 -32.82 -18.19
N PHE A 63 40.38 -31.58 -18.27
CA PHE A 63 40.82 -30.86 -19.46
C PHE A 63 39.81 -30.86 -20.63
N ASN A 64 38.51 -31.08 -20.36
CA ASN A 64 37.45 -30.98 -21.35
C ASN A 64 36.46 -29.85 -21.09
N ASN A 65 36.69 -29.06 -20.02
CA ASN A 65 35.85 -27.95 -19.61
C ASN A 65 36.72 -26.71 -19.35
N ILE A 66 36.49 -25.65 -20.12
CA ILE A 66 37.26 -24.39 -20.00
C ILE A 66 36.30 -23.24 -19.69
N LYS A 67 36.84 -22.21 -19.06
CA LYS A 67 36.14 -20.96 -18.75
C LYS A 67 36.88 -19.82 -19.42
N LEU A 68 36.18 -19.10 -20.30
CA LEU A 68 36.65 -17.89 -20.95
C LEU A 68 36.30 -16.70 -20.09
N HIS A 69 37.22 -15.81 -19.80
CA HIS A 69 37.01 -14.61 -18.99
C HIS A 69 37.13 -13.37 -19.86
N PHE A 70 36.29 -12.36 -19.58
CA PHE A 70 36.20 -11.09 -20.29
C PHE A 70 36.28 -9.93 -19.30
N HIS A 71 36.99 -8.87 -19.67
CA HIS A 71 37.10 -7.66 -18.85
C HIS A 71 35.78 -6.88 -18.83
N ASN A 72 35.08 -6.82 -19.97
CA ASN A 72 33.80 -6.17 -20.08
C ASN A 72 32.67 -7.23 -20.13
N PRO A 73 31.54 -7.01 -19.45
CA PRO A 73 30.42 -7.95 -19.49
C PRO A 73 29.82 -8.02 -20.89
N LEU A 74 29.41 -9.24 -21.27
CA LEU A 74 28.61 -9.44 -22.48
C LEU A 74 27.23 -8.82 -22.31
N ALA A 75 26.65 -8.31 -23.39
CA ALA A 75 25.33 -7.68 -23.34
C ALA A 75 24.26 -8.68 -22.89
N ASP A 76 23.45 -8.24 -21.90
CA ASP A 76 22.42 -9.06 -21.31
C ASP A 76 21.23 -9.26 -22.26
N ARG A 77 20.66 -10.48 -22.28
CA ARG A 77 19.47 -10.87 -23.06
C ARG A 77 19.58 -10.58 -24.56
N THR A 78 20.80 -10.53 -25.05
CA THR A 78 21.09 -10.41 -26.49
C THR A 78 21.74 -11.68 -27.02
N PRO A 79 21.43 -12.10 -28.26
CA PRO A 79 22.10 -13.24 -28.85
C PRO A 79 23.58 -12.92 -29.12
N HIS A 80 24.45 -13.82 -28.71
CA HIS A 80 25.88 -13.80 -28.99
C HIS A 80 26.25 -15.03 -29.80
N SER A 81 27.32 -14.91 -30.60
CA SER A 81 27.95 -16.05 -31.26
C SER A 81 29.38 -16.20 -30.77
N ILE A 82 29.82 -17.43 -30.56
CA ILE A 82 31.23 -17.74 -30.34
C ILE A 82 31.69 -18.66 -31.45
N LYS A 83 32.74 -18.21 -32.17
CA LYS A 83 33.46 -19.05 -33.12
C LYS A 83 34.63 -19.70 -32.39
N ILE A 84 34.74 -21.03 -32.50
CA ILE A 84 35.82 -21.84 -31.96
C ILE A 84 36.58 -22.45 -33.14
N GLN A 85 37.88 -22.27 -33.16
CA GLN A 85 38.75 -22.72 -34.27
C GLN A 85 40.10 -23.18 -33.73
N HIS A 86 40.83 -24.00 -34.50
CA HIS A 86 42.21 -24.41 -34.22
C HIS A 86 42.45 -25.03 -32.82
N LEU A 87 41.43 -25.58 -32.18
CA LEU A 87 41.61 -26.36 -30.96
C LEU A 87 42.03 -27.77 -31.30
N GLU A 88 42.94 -28.33 -30.52
CA GLU A 88 43.45 -29.69 -30.69
C GLU A 88 43.03 -30.57 -29.47
N ASP A 89 42.81 -31.85 -29.73
CA ASP A 89 42.76 -32.87 -28.68
C ASP A 89 44.18 -33.23 -28.19
N LEU A 90 44.30 -34.14 -27.22
CA LEU A 90 45.58 -34.62 -26.71
C LEU A 90 46.38 -35.43 -27.76
N ASN A 91 45.79 -35.80 -28.89
CA ASN A 91 46.43 -36.55 -29.99
C ASN A 91 46.77 -35.63 -31.18
N GLY A 92 46.49 -34.33 -31.09
CA GLY A 92 46.76 -33.35 -32.16
C GLY A 92 45.68 -33.29 -33.25
N ASN A 93 44.48 -33.87 -33.01
CA ASN A 93 43.37 -33.72 -33.96
C ASN A 93 42.67 -32.36 -33.73
N CYS A 94 42.59 -31.53 -34.78
CA CYS A 94 41.94 -30.24 -34.71
C CYS A 94 40.41 -30.32 -34.74
N ILE A 95 39.73 -29.47 -34.00
CA ILE A 95 38.29 -29.22 -34.10
C ILE A 95 37.98 -28.63 -35.49
N ALA A 96 36.88 -29.03 -36.10
CA ALA A 96 36.32 -28.28 -37.22
C ALA A 96 35.82 -26.90 -36.73
N ASP A 97 36.05 -25.84 -37.52
CA ASP A 97 35.52 -24.49 -37.23
C ASP A 97 34.04 -24.60 -36.82
N THR A 98 33.76 -24.23 -35.61
CA THR A 98 32.42 -24.37 -35.02
C THR A 98 31.93 -23.02 -34.51
N THR A 99 30.70 -22.66 -34.85
CA THR A 99 30.05 -21.48 -34.27
C THR A 99 28.88 -21.89 -33.45
N ILE A 100 28.84 -21.40 -32.22
CA ILE A 100 27.75 -21.66 -31.25
C ILE A 100 27.08 -20.32 -30.92
N THR A 101 25.77 -20.29 -30.96
CA THR A 101 24.98 -19.16 -30.48
C THR A 101 24.56 -19.38 -29.02
N PHE A 102 24.58 -18.33 -28.25
CA PHE A 102 24.16 -18.34 -26.86
C PHE A 102 23.61 -16.97 -26.45
N GLN A 103 22.94 -16.90 -25.32
CA GLN A 103 22.46 -15.68 -24.73
C GLN A 103 22.91 -15.63 -23.27
N CYS A 104 23.29 -14.45 -22.82
CA CYS A 104 23.53 -14.20 -21.41
C CYS A 104 22.21 -13.69 -20.82
N ASN A 105 21.71 -14.37 -19.78
CA ASN A 105 20.46 -14.00 -19.11
C ASN A 105 20.77 -13.65 -17.66
N LYS A 106 20.95 -12.36 -17.37
CA LYS A 106 21.05 -11.89 -15.99
C LYS A 106 19.69 -12.09 -15.31
N ILE A 107 19.71 -12.66 -14.13
CA ILE A 107 18.52 -12.78 -13.31
C ILE A 107 18.16 -11.37 -12.85
N ARG A 108 16.92 -10.99 -13.10
CA ARG A 108 16.35 -9.69 -12.73
C ARG A 108 15.20 -9.90 -11.77
N ARG A 109 14.84 -8.84 -11.11
CA ARG A 109 13.59 -8.79 -10.36
C ARG A 109 12.43 -9.30 -11.22
N HIS A 110 11.57 -10.15 -10.67
CA HIS A 110 10.40 -10.78 -11.28
C HIS A 110 10.70 -11.81 -12.40
N ASP A 111 11.94 -12.26 -12.57
CA ASP A 111 12.22 -13.42 -13.43
C ASP A 111 11.73 -14.74 -12.79
N LEU A 112 11.79 -14.82 -11.45
CA LEU A 112 11.12 -15.85 -10.67
C LEU A 112 10.09 -15.18 -9.77
N LEU A 113 8.91 -15.78 -9.67
CA LEU A 113 7.79 -15.27 -8.90
C LEU A 113 7.39 -16.28 -7.82
N ILE A 114 6.95 -15.79 -6.68
CA ILE A 114 6.09 -16.53 -5.76
C ILE A 114 4.71 -16.47 -6.39
N THR A 115 4.08 -17.61 -6.68
CA THR A 115 2.81 -17.67 -7.43
C THR A 115 1.68 -18.31 -6.64
N GLU A 116 1.98 -19.08 -5.60
CA GLU A 116 0.97 -19.70 -4.75
C GLU A 116 1.47 -19.81 -3.31
N ILE A 117 0.59 -19.56 -2.34
CA ILE A 117 0.89 -19.58 -0.91
C ILE A 117 -0.22 -20.34 -0.18
N MET A 118 0.14 -21.44 0.49
CA MET A 118 -0.71 -22.15 1.44
C MET A 118 -0.21 -21.83 2.85
N ALA A 119 -0.78 -20.82 3.48
CA ALA A 119 -0.42 -20.39 4.84
C ALA A 119 -1.16 -21.23 5.89
N ASP A 120 -2.47 -21.38 5.76
CA ASP A 120 -3.29 -22.22 6.64
C ASP A 120 -3.80 -23.47 5.90
N PRO A 121 -3.11 -24.62 6.04
CA PRO A 121 -3.53 -25.86 5.39
C PRO A 121 -4.62 -26.61 6.17
N SER A 122 -5.17 -26.08 7.27
CA SER A 122 -6.10 -26.81 8.16
C SER A 122 -7.39 -26.04 8.41
N PRO A 123 -8.58 -26.66 8.19
CA PRO A 123 -8.78 -28.06 7.81
C PRO A 123 -8.44 -28.32 6.34
N PRO A 124 -7.75 -29.43 6.00
CA PRO A 124 -7.39 -29.70 4.62
C PRO A 124 -8.61 -30.03 3.75
N VAL A 125 -8.65 -29.53 2.52
CA VAL A 125 -9.66 -29.87 1.51
C VAL A 125 -9.31 -31.23 0.90
N GLU A 126 -8.37 -31.30 -0.04
CA GLU A 126 -7.85 -32.55 -0.60
C GLU A 126 -6.31 -32.57 -0.67
N LEU A 127 -5.67 -31.40 -0.59
CA LEU A 127 -4.22 -31.34 -0.51
C LEU A 127 -3.71 -31.80 0.86
N PRO A 128 -2.44 -32.19 0.97
CA PRO A 128 -1.83 -32.52 2.26
C PRO A 128 -1.93 -31.33 3.24
N ASN A 129 -2.17 -31.63 4.52
CA ASN A 129 -2.13 -30.61 5.59
C ASN A 129 -0.68 -30.17 5.83
N CYS A 130 -0.21 -29.24 5.00
CA CYS A 130 1.17 -28.76 5.00
C CYS A 130 1.26 -27.38 4.34
N GLU A 131 1.87 -26.44 5.03
CA GLU A 131 2.23 -25.13 4.45
C GLU A 131 3.12 -25.31 3.21
N TYR A 132 2.96 -24.46 2.23
CA TYR A 132 3.88 -24.40 1.09
C TYR A 132 3.93 -23.01 0.45
N VAL A 133 5.04 -22.75 -0.24
CA VAL A 133 5.25 -21.62 -1.13
C VAL A 133 5.68 -22.14 -2.49
N GLU A 134 4.99 -21.75 -3.54
CA GLU A 134 5.35 -22.07 -4.91
C GLU A 134 6.19 -20.97 -5.54
N ILE A 135 7.22 -21.36 -6.29
CA ILE A 135 8.07 -20.47 -7.09
C ILE A 135 7.99 -20.87 -8.56
N TYR A 136 7.69 -19.93 -9.42
CA TYR A 136 7.57 -20.06 -10.86
C TYR A 136 8.72 -19.38 -11.62
N ASN A 137 9.31 -20.03 -12.61
CA ASN A 137 10.31 -19.44 -13.51
C ASN A 137 9.62 -18.81 -14.72
N ARG A 138 9.36 -17.52 -14.65
CA ARG A 138 8.69 -16.72 -15.70
C ARG A 138 9.67 -16.24 -16.79
N GLY A 139 10.83 -15.73 -16.40
CA GLY A 139 11.65 -14.89 -17.28
C GLY A 139 12.92 -15.53 -17.82
N ILE A 140 13.34 -16.69 -17.29
CA ILE A 140 14.60 -17.32 -17.66
C ILE A 140 14.36 -18.47 -18.64
N PRO A 141 14.84 -18.37 -19.89
CA PRO A 141 14.59 -19.38 -20.94
C PRO A 141 15.40 -20.66 -20.77
N ASP A 142 16.30 -20.71 -19.80
CA ASP A 142 17.14 -21.87 -19.49
C ASP A 142 16.75 -22.47 -18.13
N THR A 143 17.12 -23.73 -17.90
CA THR A 143 17.01 -24.33 -16.57
C THR A 143 17.96 -23.63 -15.61
N LEU A 144 17.42 -23.01 -14.59
CA LEU A 144 18.14 -22.31 -13.55
C LEU A 144 18.46 -23.24 -12.38
N THR A 145 19.66 -23.12 -11.82
CA THR A 145 20.03 -23.78 -10.56
C THR A 145 19.91 -22.76 -9.44
N LEU A 146 19.15 -23.08 -8.40
CA LEU A 146 18.96 -22.23 -7.21
C LEU A 146 19.95 -22.67 -6.13
N GLU A 147 21.20 -22.25 -6.25
CA GLU A 147 22.24 -22.46 -5.25
C GLU A 147 22.46 -21.18 -4.46
N GLY A 148 22.39 -21.26 -3.12
CA GLY A 148 22.53 -20.09 -2.25
C GLY A 148 21.31 -19.16 -2.19
N TRP A 149 20.22 -19.52 -2.88
CA TRP A 149 18.99 -18.75 -2.84
C TRP A 149 18.28 -18.83 -1.48
N LYS A 150 17.48 -17.83 -1.18
CA LYS A 150 16.85 -17.68 0.12
C LYS A 150 15.39 -17.27 -0.04
N LEU A 151 14.54 -17.82 0.85
CA LEU A 151 13.20 -17.30 1.09
C LEU A 151 13.19 -16.68 2.49
N MET A 152 12.80 -15.42 2.62
CA MET A 152 12.51 -14.83 3.91
C MET A 152 11.02 -14.95 4.20
N THR A 153 10.69 -15.40 5.41
CA THR A 153 9.34 -15.37 5.98
C THR A 153 9.36 -14.35 7.13
N GLY A 154 8.79 -13.17 6.87
CA GLY A 154 9.01 -11.98 7.70
C GLY A 154 10.50 -11.64 7.76
N GLU A 155 11.07 -11.60 8.96
CA GLU A 155 12.50 -11.32 9.18
C GLU A 155 13.37 -12.58 9.22
N THR A 156 12.78 -13.77 9.06
CA THR A 156 13.52 -15.03 9.19
C THR A 156 13.95 -15.57 7.83
N THR A 157 15.26 -15.78 7.66
CA THR A 157 15.84 -16.31 6.41
C THR A 157 15.81 -17.83 6.37
N ARG A 158 15.35 -18.40 5.25
CA ARG A 158 15.34 -19.82 4.91
C ARG A 158 16.21 -20.06 3.69
N TYR A 159 17.25 -20.89 3.79
CA TYR A 159 18.07 -21.27 2.63
C TYR A 159 17.35 -22.34 1.81
N ILE A 160 17.24 -22.10 0.51
CA ILE A 160 16.69 -23.07 -0.44
C ILE A 160 17.79 -24.06 -0.79
N PRO A 161 17.59 -25.38 -0.57
CA PRO A 161 18.53 -26.39 -1.02
C PRO A 161 18.79 -26.30 -2.53
N THR A 162 20.02 -26.63 -2.95
CA THR A 162 20.38 -26.62 -4.37
C THR A 162 19.42 -27.46 -5.19
N CYS A 163 18.63 -26.82 -6.03
CA CYS A 163 17.64 -27.45 -6.89
C CYS A 163 17.62 -26.78 -8.27
N LYS A 164 16.86 -27.34 -9.21
CA LYS A 164 16.74 -26.82 -10.57
C LYS A 164 15.29 -26.50 -10.89
N ILE A 165 15.11 -25.35 -11.56
CA ILE A 165 13.81 -24.95 -12.09
C ILE A 165 13.91 -24.75 -13.61
N ALA A 166 13.08 -25.49 -14.35
CA ALA A 166 13.04 -25.40 -15.82
C ALA A 166 12.38 -24.08 -16.28
N PRO A 167 12.58 -23.65 -17.55
CA PRO A 167 11.77 -22.58 -18.13
C PRO A 167 10.27 -22.87 -17.98
N ASN A 168 9.50 -21.88 -17.55
CA ASN A 168 8.06 -22.01 -17.25
C ASN A 168 7.74 -23.15 -16.27
N GLY A 169 8.73 -23.56 -15.46
CA GLY A 169 8.57 -24.61 -14.46
C GLY A 169 8.27 -24.06 -13.08
N TYR A 170 7.83 -24.95 -12.20
CA TYR A 170 7.47 -24.67 -10.82
C TYR A 170 8.35 -25.47 -9.87
N ILE A 171 8.60 -24.93 -8.68
CA ILE A 171 9.07 -25.67 -7.50
C ILE A 171 8.19 -25.33 -6.32
N ILE A 172 8.02 -26.28 -5.41
CA ILE A 172 7.24 -26.09 -4.19
C ILE A 172 8.19 -26.21 -3.00
N LEU A 173 8.22 -25.19 -2.17
CA LEU A 173 8.95 -25.19 -0.90
C LEU A 173 8.01 -25.63 0.21
N ILE A 174 8.41 -26.66 0.96
CA ILE A 174 7.66 -27.19 2.11
C ILE A 174 8.54 -27.24 3.36
N PRO A 175 7.98 -27.26 4.57
CA PRO A 175 8.77 -27.45 5.78
C PRO A 175 9.40 -28.84 5.79
N ASN A 176 10.62 -28.93 6.32
CA ASN A 176 11.33 -30.21 6.49
C ASN A 176 10.60 -31.07 7.54
N SER A 177 10.38 -32.35 7.21
CA SER A 177 9.68 -33.34 8.03
C SER A 177 10.26 -34.71 7.81
N ASP A 178 10.20 -35.60 8.82
CA ASP A 178 10.61 -37.00 8.72
C ASP A 178 9.76 -37.78 7.72
N ASN A 179 8.51 -37.36 7.50
CA ASN A 179 7.59 -37.91 6.51
C ASN A 179 7.02 -36.74 5.67
N PRO A 180 7.76 -36.24 4.67
CA PRO A 180 7.29 -35.15 3.85
C PRO A 180 6.01 -35.55 3.10
N PRO A 181 5.01 -34.67 3.08
CA PRO A 181 3.76 -34.91 2.38
C PRO A 181 4.00 -35.05 0.87
N ASN A 182 3.24 -35.94 0.23
CA ASN A 182 3.33 -36.12 -1.20
C ASN A 182 2.27 -35.31 -1.94
N PHE A 183 2.71 -34.23 -2.59
CA PHE A 183 1.86 -33.40 -3.46
C PHE A 183 1.68 -33.98 -4.87
N ASN A 184 2.29 -35.16 -5.17
CA ASN A 184 2.39 -35.71 -6.53
C ASN A 184 3.10 -34.78 -7.54
N VAL A 185 3.98 -33.93 -7.06
CA VAL A 185 4.76 -32.96 -7.85
C VAL A 185 6.23 -33.33 -7.77
N SER A 186 6.91 -33.39 -8.93
CA SER A 186 8.30 -33.85 -9.03
C SER A 186 9.33 -32.88 -8.41
N ASN A 187 8.98 -31.61 -8.23
CA ASN A 187 9.88 -30.54 -7.77
C ASN A 187 9.48 -30.00 -6.40
N THR A 188 9.23 -30.87 -5.44
CA THR A 188 9.00 -30.50 -4.05
C THR A 188 10.32 -30.44 -3.29
N ILE A 189 10.64 -29.31 -2.68
CA ILE A 189 11.90 -29.01 -2.00
C ILE A 189 11.63 -28.76 -0.52
N SER A 190 12.23 -29.54 0.36
CA SER A 190 12.11 -29.32 1.81
C SER A 190 13.09 -28.22 2.27
N VAL A 191 12.58 -27.21 2.95
CA VAL A 191 13.36 -26.13 3.58
C VAL A 191 13.27 -26.24 5.10
N ASN A 192 14.28 -25.77 5.79
CA ASN A 192 14.32 -25.86 7.23
C ASN A 192 13.30 -24.87 7.85
N SER A 193 12.30 -25.40 8.57
CA SER A 193 11.23 -24.67 9.26
C SER A 193 10.56 -23.55 8.43
N LEU A 194 9.92 -23.91 7.33
CA LEU A 194 9.00 -23.01 6.64
C LEU A 194 7.83 -22.71 7.60
N SER A 195 7.79 -21.51 8.14
CA SER A 195 6.74 -21.07 9.06
C SER A 195 6.12 -19.81 8.47
N ILE A 196 4.85 -19.92 8.10
CA ILE A 196 4.06 -18.87 7.47
C ILE A 196 2.94 -18.49 8.44
N SER A 197 2.72 -17.20 8.68
CA SER A 197 1.61 -16.74 9.52
C SER A 197 0.28 -16.95 8.79
N ASN A 198 -0.72 -17.49 9.47
CA ASN A 198 -2.07 -17.65 8.91
C ASN A 198 -2.72 -16.30 8.60
N ASP A 199 -2.46 -15.27 9.41
CA ASP A 199 -3.04 -13.94 9.22
C ASP A 199 -2.40 -13.15 8.06
N GLY A 200 -1.21 -13.58 7.64
CA GLY A 200 -0.43 -12.92 6.59
C GLY A 200 0.95 -12.51 7.06
N GLN A 201 1.85 -12.32 6.11
CA GLN A 201 3.20 -11.79 6.34
C GLN A 201 3.92 -11.51 5.02
N ARG A 202 5.06 -10.84 5.13
CA ARG A 202 5.94 -10.61 3.98
C ARG A 202 6.76 -11.85 3.66
N LEU A 203 6.69 -12.30 2.39
CA LEU A 203 7.57 -13.31 1.80
C LEU A 203 8.51 -12.62 0.80
N THR A 204 9.82 -12.88 0.90
CA THR A 204 10.82 -12.27 0.00
C THR A 204 11.74 -13.34 -0.56
N LEU A 205 11.76 -13.49 -1.88
CA LEU A 205 12.67 -14.37 -2.60
C LEU A 205 13.95 -13.61 -2.95
N LEU A 206 15.08 -14.10 -2.48
CA LEU A 206 16.40 -13.52 -2.72
C LEU A 206 17.26 -14.50 -3.54
N ASN A 207 18.05 -13.94 -4.46
CA ASN A 207 19.12 -14.72 -5.10
C ASN A 207 20.31 -14.91 -4.13
N ALA A 208 21.38 -15.55 -4.58
CA ALA A 208 22.54 -15.79 -3.74
C ALA A 208 23.36 -14.52 -3.40
N ASP A 209 23.18 -13.46 -4.19
CA ASP A 209 23.82 -12.15 -3.97
C ASP A 209 22.97 -11.22 -3.08
N ASP A 210 21.95 -11.75 -2.43
CA ASP A 210 20.96 -11.02 -1.61
C ASP A 210 20.15 -9.97 -2.40
N GLU A 211 20.10 -10.07 -3.73
CA GLU A 211 19.22 -9.22 -4.53
C GLU A 211 17.77 -9.73 -4.43
N VAL A 212 16.83 -8.83 -4.22
CA VAL A 212 15.38 -9.15 -4.18
C VAL A 212 14.89 -9.51 -5.57
N ILE A 213 14.41 -10.74 -5.73
CA ILE A 213 13.85 -11.24 -6.99
C ILE A 213 12.33 -11.11 -7.02
N HIS A 214 11.66 -11.44 -5.93
CA HIS A 214 10.23 -11.19 -5.75
C HIS A 214 9.92 -10.95 -4.27
N CYS A 215 8.92 -10.12 -4.01
CA CYS A 215 8.42 -9.87 -2.67
C CYS A 215 6.91 -9.71 -2.71
N VAL A 216 6.22 -10.35 -1.80
CA VAL A 216 4.77 -10.23 -1.60
C VAL A 216 4.50 -10.11 -0.10
N ASN A 217 3.64 -9.16 0.28
CA ASN A 217 3.16 -9.00 1.65
C ASN A 217 1.69 -9.43 1.68
N PHE A 218 1.45 -10.75 1.75
CA PHE A 218 0.11 -11.30 1.69
C PHE A 218 -0.65 -11.14 3.01
N SER A 219 -1.98 -11.09 2.91
CA SER A 219 -2.92 -11.08 4.02
C SER A 219 -3.97 -12.16 3.84
N ASN A 220 -4.48 -12.72 4.94
CA ASN A 220 -5.62 -13.63 4.93
C ASN A 220 -6.91 -12.96 4.40
N GLU A 221 -6.99 -11.63 4.47
CA GLU A 221 -8.10 -10.84 3.91
C GLU A 221 -8.19 -10.92 2.37
N TRP A 222 -7.14 -11.39 1.69
CA TRP A 222 -7.16 -11.62 0.24
C TRP A 222 -8.00 -12.83 -0.17
N HIS A 223 -8.43 -13.65 0.79
CA HIS A 223 -9.43 -14.67 0.54
C HIS A 223 -10.81 -14.04 0.34
N THR A 224 -11.36 -14.19 -0.87
CA THR A 224 -12.64 -13.55 -1.27
C THR A 224 -13.89 -14.21 -0.69
N HIS A 225 -13.74 -15.32 0.03
CA HIS A 225 -14.84 -16.12 0.56
C HIS A 225 -14.58 -16.46 2.03
N GLU A 226 -15.50 -16.12 2.95
CA GLU A 226 -15.40 -16.43 4.39
C GLU A 226 -15.04 -17.92 4.66
N LEU A 227 -15.61 -18.85 3.91
CA LEU A 227 -15.29 -20.29 4.08
C LEU A 227 -13.86 -20.65 3.71
N LYS A 228 -13.17 -19.83 2.92
CA LYS A 228 -11.79 -20.07 2.51
C LYS A 228 -10.77 -19.44 3.46
N THR A 229 -11.19 -18.45 4.26
CA THR A 229 -10.37 -17.89 5.35
C THR A 229 -10.19 -18.85 6.52
N GLU A 230 -11.05 -19.86 6.64
CA GLU A 230 -11.01 -20.88 7.69
C GLU A 230 -9.89 -21.93 7.50
N GLY A 231 -9.16 -21.89 6.38
CA GLY A 231 -8.04 -22.75 6.05
C GLY A 231 -8.30 -23.77 4.93
N GLY A 232 -7.24 -24.47 4.51
CA GLY A 232 -7.26 -25.50 3.46
C GLY A 232 -7.24 -24.97 2.03
N TRP A 233 -7.20 -23.65 1.84
CA TRP A 233 -7.17 -22.99 0.52
C TRP A 233 -5.91 -22.13 0.39
N SER A 234 -5.24 -22.24 -0.76
CA SER A 234 -4.13 -21.38 -1.09
C SER A 234 -4.60 -20.03 -1.63
N LEU A 235 -3.74 -19.02 -1.46
CA LEU A 235 -3.79 -17.79 -2.24
C LEU A 235 -2.98 -18.01 -3.52
N GLU A 236 -3.56 -17.71 -4.67
CA GLU A 236 -2.95 -17.83 -5.98
C GLU A 236 -2.78 -16.45 -6.64
N MET A 237 -1.67 -16.25 -7.36
CA MET A 237 -1.46 -15.08 -8.21
C MET A 237 -2.34 -15.18 -9.46
N ILE A 238 -3.07 -14.11 -9.78
CA ILE A 238 -4.00 -14.05 -10.93
C ILE A 238 -3.23 -13.90 -12.23
N ASP A 239 -2.32 -12.93 -12.32
CA ASP A 239 -1.57 -12.61 -13.53
C ASP A 239 -0.07 -12.53 -13.26
N THR A 240 0.68 -13.46 -13.84
CA THR A 240 2.15 -13.47 -13.71
C THR A 240 2.83 -12.36 -14.50
N GLU A 241 2.14 -11.70 -15.43
CA GLU A 241 2.66 -10.52 -16.15
C GLU A 241 2.48 -9.22 -15.37
N ASN A 242 1.70 -9.25 -14.29
CA ASN A 242 1.49 -8.15 -13.33
C ASN A 242 2.00 -8.52 -11.92
N PRO A 243 3.32 -8.72 -11.70
CA PRO A 243 3.85 -9.27 -10.45
C PRO A 243 3.96 -8.28 -9.29
N CYS A 244 3.62 -7.02 -9.48
CA CYS A 244 3.84 -5.94 -8.51
C CYS A 244 2.59 -5.46 -7.82
N GLU A 245 1.44 -5.77 -8.36
CA GLU A 245 0.15 -5.49 -7.76
C GLU A 245 -0.15 -6.60 -6.73
N GLU A 246 -0.24 -6.22 -5.46
CA GLU A 246 -0.40 -7.17 -4.36
C GLU A 246 -1.86 -7.64 -4.26
N GLU A 247 -2.67 -6.99 -3.43
CA GLU A 247 -4.05 -7.37 -3.13
C GLU A 247 -4.91 -7.63 -4.38
N ASN A 248 -4.81 -6.77 -5.39
CA ASN A 248 -5.64 -6.88 -6.59
C ASN A 248 -5.18 -7.99 -7.57
N ASN A 249 -4.02 -8.60 -7.35
CA ASN A 249 -3.50 -9.67 -8.21
C ASN A 249 -3.41 -11.03 -7.51
N TRP A 250 -4.10 -11.18 -6.37
CA TRP A 250 -4.16 -12.43 -5.63
C TRP A 250 -5.59 -12.74 -5.19
N GLU A 251 -5.97 -14.00 -5.26
CA GLU A 251 -7.26 -14.50 -4.79
C GLU A 251 -7.11 -15.93 -4.27
N SER A 252 -8.15 -16.42 -3.59
CA SER A 252 -8.24 -17.84 -3.22
C SER A 252 -8.25 -18.75 -4.42
N SER A 253 -7.55 -19.89 -4.35
CA SER A 253 -7.69 -20.96 -5.33
C SER A 253 -9.16 -21.35 -5.58
N GLU A 254 -9.50 -21.62 -6.84
CA GLU A 254 -10.78 -22.21 -7.26
C GLU A 254 -10.67 -23.72 -7.56
N ASP A 255 -9.48 -24.31 -7.41
CA ASP A 255 -9.29 -25.77 -7.60
C ASP A 255 -9.96 -26.54 -6.46
N GLU A 256 -10.75 -27.57 -6.79
CA GLU A 256 -11.50 -28.39 -5.83
C GLU A 256 -10.62 -29.03 -4.74
N ARG A 257 -9.33 -29.15 -4.96
CA ARG A 257 -8.37 -29.68 -3.99
C ARG A 257 -7.92 -28.66 -2.94
N GLY A 258 -8.22 -27.37 -3.15
CA GLY A 258 -7.79 -26.26 -2.29
C GLY A 258 -6.53 -25.54 -2.76
N GLY A 259 -5.94 -25.93 -3.91
CA GLY A 259 -4.75 -25.30 -4.50
C GLY A 259 -4.24 -26.06 -5.72
N THR A 260 -3.27 -25.45 -6.44
CA THR A 260 -2.71 -25.97 -7.70
C THR A 260 -1.20 -26.19 -7.67
N PRO A 261 -0.61 -26.73 -6.58
CA PRO A 261 0.84 -26.82 -6.43
C PRO A 261 1.51 -27.54 -7.59
N GLY A 262 2.55 -26.92 -8.19
CA GLY A 262 3.35 -27.43 -9.29
C GLY A 262 2.72 -27.29 -10.67
N SER A 263 1.65 -26.52 -10.79
CA SER A 263 0.91 -26.31 -12.04
C SER A 263 0.43 -24.86 -12.16
N ARG A 264 -0.21 -24.57 -13.28
CA ARG A 264 -0.79 -23.25 -13.52
C ARG A 264 -1.93 -22.98 -12.53
N ASN A 265 -1.96 -21.78 -11.96
CA ASN A 265 -2.98 -21.34 -11.00
C ASN A 265 -4.40 -21.44 -11.57
N SER A 266 -5.34 -21.90 -10.76
CA SER A 266 -6.75 -22.11 -11.13
C SER A 266 -7.45 -20.83 -11.56
N ILE A 267 -7.07 -19.72 -10.98
CA ILE A 267 -7.64 -18.37 -11.22
C ILE A 267 -6.88 -17.58 -12.28
N GLN A 268 -5.85 -18.17 -12.92
CA GLN A 268 -4.98 -17.42 -13.81
C GLN A 268 -5.72 -16.85 -15.02
N ARG A 269 -5.73 -15.52 -15.10
CA ARG A 269 -6.32 -14.69 -16.17
C ARG A 269 -5.48 -13.43 -16.38
N GLU A 270 -5.73 -12.71 -17.47
CA GLU A 270 -5.18 -11.36 -17.64
C GLU A 270 -5.77 -10.43 -16.59
N ASN A 271 -4.91 -9.71 -15.89
CA ASN A 271 -5.24 -8.73 -14.86
C ASN A 271 -4.23 -7.58 -14.95
N SER A 272 -4.41 -6.74 -15.97
CA SER A 272 -3.48 -5.65 -16.27
C SER A 272 -3.65 -4.51 -15.27
N ASP A 273 -2.56 -4.11 -14.63
CA ASP A 273 -2.52 -2.89 -13.83
C ASP A 273 -2.61 -1.65 -14.71
N LEU A 274 -3.60 -0.80 -14.45
CA LEU A 274 -3.86 0.46 -15.14
C LEU A 274 -3.78 1.67 -14.21
N THR A 275 -3.43 1.45 -12.95
CA THR A 275 -3.29 2.52 -11.95
C THR A 275 -1.92 3.20 -12.10
N THR A 276 -1.84 4.44 -11.70
CA THR A 276 -0.57 5.18 -11.71
C THR A 276 -0.08 5.36 -10.29
N PRO A 277 1.22 5.20 -10.02
CA PRO A 277 1.74 5.38 -8.68
C PRO A 277 1.52 6.81 -8.19
N HIS A 278 1.27 6.95 -6.89
CA HIS A 278 1.16 8.25 -6.25
C HIS A 278 1.90 8.29 -4.92
N LEU A 279 2.24 9.52 -4.52
CA LEU A 279 2.97 9.81 -3.30
C LEU A 279 1.99 9.81 -2.13
N LEU A 280 2.21 8.94 -1.14
CA LEU A 280 1.31 8.77 0.00
C LEU A 280 1.68 9.66 1.19
N LYS A 281 2.91 9.52 1.68
CA LYS A 281 3.38 10.16 2.90
C LYS A 281 4.89 10.33 2.92
N ALA A 282 5.37 11.12 3.88
CA ALA A 282 6.80 11.24 4.18
C ALA A 282 7.04 11.18 5.68
N THR A 283 8.22 10.71 6.06
CA THR A 283 8.74 10.75 7.44
C THR A 283 10.23 11.02 7.45
N PHE A 284 10.78 11.46 8.58
CA PHE A 284 12.21 11.69 8.71
C PHE A 284 12.90 10.51 9.40
N LEU A 285 13.94 9.96 8.79
CA LEU A 285 14.86 9.03 9.43
C LEU A 285 15.89 9.78 10.29
N ASP A 286 16.34 10.93 9.78
CA ASP A 286 17.15 11.92 10.50
C ASP A 286 16.93 13.31 9.87
N THR A 287 17.66 14.32 10.33
CA THR A 287 17.46 15.73 9.92
C THR A 287 17.75 16.01 8.44
N LEU A 288 18.39 15.09 7.71
CA LEU A 288 18.77 15.21 6.30
C LEU A 288 18.31 14.02 5.44
N GLN A 289 17.57 13.09 6.02
CA GLN A 289 17.04 11.92 5.31
C GLN A 289 15.52 11.88 5.43
N LEU A 290 14.85 12.24 4.34
CA LEU A 290 13.40 12.18 4.21
C LEU A 290 13.02 10.89 3.49
N GLN A 291 12.34 9.98 4.17
CA GLN A 291 11.75 8.81 3.55
C GLN A 291 10.36 9.16 3.02
N ILE A 292 10.10 8.79 1.78
CA ILE A 292 8.83 8.95 1.09
C ILE A 292 8.25 7.60 0.72
N PHE A 293 6.93 7.50 0.70
CA PHE A 293 6.20 6.26 0.42
C PHE A 293 5.28 6.45 -0.78
N PHE A 294 5.20 5.40 -1.60
CA PHE A 294 4.36 5.35 -2.79
C PHE A 294 3.25 4.31 -2.64
N SER A 295 2.15 4.50 -3.34
CA SER A 295 1.04 3.53 -3.40
C SER A 295 1.47 2.18 -3.97
N GLU A 296 2.48 2.17 -4.84
CA GLU A 296 2.87 1.02 -5.64
C GLU A 296 4.39 0.86 -5.73
N THR A 297 4.82 -0.28 -6.26
CA THR A 297 6.22 -0.61 -6.54
C THR A 297 6.78 0.28 -7.64
N ILE A 298 7.83 1.04 -7.33
CA ILE A 298 8.50 1.95 -8.26
C ILE A 298 9.69 1.25 -8.93
N LEU A 299 9.81 1.44 -10.25
CA LEU A 299 10.97 0.95 -11.00
C LEU A 299 12.19 1.88 -10.89
N PRO A 300 13.39 1.34 -10.66
CA PRO A 300 14.62 2.11 -10.80
C PRO A 300 14.91 2.42 -12.30
N PRO A 301 15.66 3.51 -12.61
CA PRO A 301 16.35 4.39 -11.66
C PRO A 301 15.48 5.56 -11.17
N LEU A 302 15.49 5.79 -9.86
CA LEU A 302 14.93 6.99 -9.25
C LEU A 302 16.09 7.91 -8.84
N THR A 303 16.04 9.19 -9.23
CA THR A 303 17.14 10.14 -9.04
C THR A 303 16.67 11.47 -8.48
N ALA A 304 17.58 12.30 -7.98
CA ALA A 304 17.28 13.63 -7.46
C ALA A 304 16.50 14.51 -8.46
N ASN A 305 16.73 14.33 -9.77
CA ASN A 305 16.05 15.13 -10.80
C ASN A 305 14.53 14.88 -10.90
N HIS A 306 14.05 13.76 -10.40
CA HIS A 306 12.61 13.46 -10.38
C HIS A 306 11.85 14.30 -9.36
N PHE A 307 12.56 14.92 -8.40
CA PHE A 307 11.95 15.63 -7.29
C PHE A 307 12.40 17.09 -7.22
N HIS A 308 11.56 17.88 -6.61
CA HIS A 308 11.87 19.24 -6.20
C HIS A 308 11.33 19.48 -4.80
N ILE A 309 12.14 20.11 -3.96
CA ILE A 309 11.69 20.65 -2.68
C ILE A 309 11.85 22.17 -2.77
N ASP A 310 10.81 22.89 -2.37
CA ASP A 310 10.79 24.36 -2.40
C ASP A 310 11.83 24.99 -1.46
N ARG A 311 11.82 26.33 -1.34
CA ARG A 311 12.68 27.12 -0.44
C ARG A 311 14.18 26.91 -0.64
N ASN A 312 14.62 26.67 -1.90
CA ASN A 312 16.02 26.41 -2.27
C ASN A 312 16.65 25.19 -1.55
N THR A 313 15.84 24.17 -1.27
CA THR A 313 16.34 22.92 -0.73
C THR A 313 17.08 22.12 -1.79
N ILE A 314 18.28 21.63 -1.45
CA ILE A 314 19.10 20.83 -2.32
C ILE A 314 18.81 19.36 -2.05
N ILE A 315 18.60 18.59 -3.12
CA ILE A 315 18.52 17.13 -3.07
C ILE A 315 19.84 16.58 -3.60
N ASP A 316 20.63 15.93 -2.74
CA ASP A 316 21.92 15.34 -3.12
C ASP A 316 21.73 14.04 -3.90
N SER A 317 20.88 13.16 -3.40
CA SER A 317 20.58 11.86 -4.02
C SER A 317 19.24 11.30 -3.58
N VAL A 318 18.79 10.26 -4.28
CA VAL A 318 17.59 9.49 -3.93
C VAL A 318 17.94 8.02 -4.05
N ALA A 319 17.49 7.21 -3.09
CA ALA A 319 17.66 5.76 -3.10
C ALA A 319 16.31 5.08 -2.82
N ILE A 320 15.88 4.18 -3.71
CA ILE A 320 14.74 3.30 -3.47
C ILE A 320 15.14 2.32 -2.36
N VAL A 321 14.26 2.06 -1.42
CA VAL A 321 14.51 1.21 -0.26
C VAL A 321 13.38 0.22 -0.02
N GLY A 322 13.75 -0.86 0.68
CA GLY A 322 12.85 -1.95 1.02
C GLY A 322 12.66 -2.97 -0.11
N PRO A 323 12.21 -4.19 0.24
CA PRO A 323 12.11 -5.29 -0.71
C PRO A 323 11.00 -5.08 -1.75
N GLN A 324 9.97 -4.30 -1.43
CA GLN A 324 8.84 -4.00 -2.32
C GLN A 324 9.09 -2.82 -3.26
N ASN A 325 10.13 -1.99 -3.02
CA ASN A 325 10.38 -0.73 -3.73
C ASN A 325 9.20 0.28 -3.66
N LYS A 326 8.42 0.24 -2.58
CA LYS A 326 7.33 1.18 -2.33
C LYS A 326 7.77 2.42 -1.54
N SER A 327 9.06 2.55 -1.25
CA SER A 327 9.60 3.72 -0.57
C SER A 327 10.97 4.13 -1.11
N ALA A 328 11.32 5.41 -0.90
CA ALA A 328 12.62 5.95 -1.23
C ALA A 328 13.10 6.93 -0.16
N ILE A 329 14.42 7.02 0.01
CA ILE A 329 15.06 8.02 0.87
C ILE A 329 15.58 9.15 -0.01
N ILE A 330 15.16 10.37 0.29
CA ILE A 330 15.71 11.60 -0.28
C ILE A 330 16.77 12.12 0.68
N TYR A 331 18.01 12.22 0.21
CA TYR A 331 19.13 12.82 0.94
C TYR A 331 19.17 14.31 0.68
N ILE A 332 19.01 15.11 1.74
CA ILE A 332 18.90 16.58 1.68
C ILE A 332 20.29 17.17 1.92
N GLY A 333 20.75 18.01 0.98
CA GLY A 333 22.11 18.56 0.97
C GLY A 333 22.32 19.83 1.82
N ASN A 334 21.23 20.44 2.31
CA ASN A 334 21.31 21.63 3.15
C ASN A 334 20.33 21.55 4.32
N LYS A 335 20.69 22.21 5.42
CA LYS A 335 19.88 22.21 6.63
C LYS A 335 18.52 22.87 6.39
N LEU A 336 17.46 22.20 6.79
CA LEU A 336 16.09 22.74 6.83
C LEU A 336 15.88 23.61 8.09
N GLU A 337 14.93 24.52 8.00
CA GLU A 337 14.51 25.38 9.13
C GLU A 337 13.37 24.74 9.91
N ASN A 338 13.43 24.78 11.24
CA ASN A 338 12.35 24.31 12.11
C ASN A 338 11.07 25.13 11.89
N ARG A 339 9.92 24.50 12.06
CA ARG A 339 8.58 25.13 11.94
C ARG A 339 8.33 25.80 10.58
N LYS A 340 8.99 25.30 9.54
CA LYS A 340 8.72 25.66 8.16
C LYS A 340 8.14 24.46 7.43
N ILE A 341 7.03 24.66 6.78
CA ILE A 341 6.44 23.65 5.90
C ILE A 341 7.15 23.76 4.56
N TYR A 342 7.62 22.62 4.07
CA TYR A 342 8.22 22.43 2.76
C TYR A 342 7.28 21.63 1.88
N THR A 343 7.37 21.84 0.58
CA THR A 343 6.61 21.10 -0.42
C THR A 343 7.57 20.30 -1.29
N LEU A 344 7.44 18.99 -1.24
CA LEU A 344 8.05 18.06 -2.18
C LEU A 344 7.14 17.92 -3.40
N THR A 345 7.68 18.10 -4.59
CA THR A 345 6.94 17.99 -5.86
C THR A 345 7.66 17.01 -6.79
N ILE A 346 6.92 16.14 -7.47
CA ILE A 346 7.43 15.28 -8.53
C ILE A 346 7.53 16.11 -9.82
N ARG A 347 8.74 16.22 -10.39
CA ARG A 347 9.04 17.04 -11.60
C ARG A 347 9.14 16.24 -12.88
N LEU A 348 9.70 15.05 -12.81
CA LEU A 348 9.87 14.19 -13.95
C LEU A 348 9.09 12.90 -13.74
N PRO A 349 8.45 12.37 -14.78
CA PRO A 349 7.72 11.12 -14.66
C PRO A 349 8.69 9.96 -14.38
N PHE A 350 8.22 9.03 -13.57
CA PHE A 350 8.77 7.69 -13.41
C PHE A 350 7.60 6.71 -13.36
N SER A 351 7.88 5.43 -13.56
CA SER A 351 6.84 4.42 -13.67
C SER A 351 6.87 3.45 -12.51
N ASP A 352 5.71 2.84 -12.31
CA ASP A 352 5.58 1.60 -11.56
C ASP A 352 6.18 0.42 -12.35
N CYS A 353 5.98 -0.76 -11.84
CA CYS A 353 6.44 -2.01 -12.40
C CYS A 353 5.65 -2.47 -13.64
N ALA A 354 4.39 -2.07 -13.79
CA ALA A 354 3.57 -2.34 -14.97
C ALA A 354 3.86 -1.38 -16.13
N GLY A 355 4.56 -0.28 -15.85
CA GLY A 355 4.91 0.75 -16.83
C GLY A 355 3.95 1.95 -16.85
N ASN A 356 3.03 2.05 -15.87
CA ASN A 356 2.17 3.22 -15.74
C ASN A 356 2.99 4.39 -15.22
N ASN A 357 2.94 5.51 -15.95
CA ASN A 357 3.72 6.70 -15.61
C ASN A 357 2.91 7.66 -14.76
N ILE A 358 3.57 8.31 -13.81
CA ILE A 358 3.01 9.48 -13.14
C ILE A 358 2.81 10.58 -14.19
N THR A 359 1.56 10.92 -14.47
CA THR A 359 1.18 11.89 -15.52
C THR A 359 0.71 13.23 -14.99
N THR A 360 0.38 13.30 -13.68
CA THR A 360 -0.10 14.50 -13.00
C THR A 360 0.95 15.01 -12.03
N GLU A 361 1.00 16.33 -11.82
CA GLU A 361 1.82 16.92 -10.78
C GLU A 361 1.33 16.44 -9.40
N GLN A 362 2.23 15.86 -8.63
CA GLN A 362 1.95 15.40 -7.27
C GLN A 362 2.86 16.14 -6.30
N SER A 363 2.31 16.52 -5.17
CA SER A 363 3.06 17.20 -4.12
C SER A 363 2.66 16.71 -2.74
N LEU A 364 3.62 16.76 -1.82
CA LEU A 364 3.45 16.41 -0.42
C LEU A 364 4.08 17.49 0.45
N CYS A 365 3.38 17.91 1.51
CA CYS A 365 3.90 18.83 2.50
C CYS A 365 4.59 18.07 3.63
N PHE A 366 5.71 18.63 4.13
CA PHE A 366 6.42 18.09 5.27
C PHE A 366 7.14 19.20 6.05
N ALA A 367 7.51 18.92 7.29
CA ALA A 367 8.33 19.82 8.11
C ALA A 367 9.18 18.99 9.08
N ILE A 368 10.24 19.59 9.62
CA ILE A 368 11.07 18.91 10.63
C ILE A 368 10.21 18.60 11.86
N PRO A 369 10.16 17.32 12.31
CA PRO A 369 9.38 16.96 13.47
C PRO A 369 9.98 17.49 14.77
N GLU A 370 9.11 17.87 15.68
CA GLU A 370 9.45 18.30 17.04
C GLU A 370 8.72 17.42 18.07
N THR A 371 9.31 17.26 19.23
CA THR A 371 8.67 16.50 20.32
C THR A 371 7.43 17.24 20.81
N PRO A 372 6.27 16.58 20.92
CA PRO A 372 5.06 17.20 21.44
C PRO A 372 5.16 17.46 22.95
N ASN A 373 4.60 18.57 23.39
CA ASN A 373 4.28 18.82 24.77
C ASN A 373 2.87 18.30 25.10
N LYS A 374 2.53 18.34 26.40
CA LYS A 374 1.17 18.08 26.84
C LYS A 374 0.18 18.95 26.06
N GLU A 375 -0.86 18.33 25.54
CA GLU A 375 -1.94 18.94 24.78
C GLU A 375 -1.54 19.65 23.46
N ASP A 376 -0.33 19.43 22.93
CA ASP A 376 0.01 19.81 21.55
C ASP A 376 -0.81 19.00 20.53
N ILE A 377 -1.00 17.70 20.81
CA ILE A 377 -1.95 16.84 20.11
C ILE A 377 -3.05 16.48 21.07
N ILE A 378 -4.27 16.55 20.60
CA ILE A 378 -5.46 16.25 21.38
C ILE A 378 -6.32 15.19 20.70
N ILE A 379 -7.00 14.39 21.51
CA ILE A 379 -8.04 13.50 21.04
C ILE A 379 -9.22 14.36 20.62
N ASN A 380 -9.65 14.25 19.37
CA ASN A 380 -10.61 15.16 18.73
C ASN A 380 -11.96 14.53 18.43
N GLU A 381 -11.99 13.26 18.03
CA GLU A 381 -13.20 12.50 17.72
C GLU A 381 -12.98 11.04 18.12
N VAL A 382 -14.03 10.37 18.61
CA VAL A 382 -13.96 8.97 19.01
C VAL A 382 -15.23 8.26 18.59
N LEU A 383 -15.10 7.21 17.80
CA LEU A 383 -16.12 6.22 17.55
C LEU A 383 -15.78 4.97 18.37
N PHE A 384 -16.61 4.62 19.33
CA PHE A 384 -16.40 3.48 20.24
C PHE A 384 -17.53 2.44 20.19
N ASN A 385 -18.49 2.63 19.31
CA ASN A 385 -19.61 1.71 19.08
C ASN A 385 -19.96 1.73 17.60
N SER A 386 -19.29 0.92 16.81
CA SER A 386 -19.49 0.78 15.36
C SER A 386 -20.82 0.07 15.04
N PHE A 387 -21.33 0.19 13.81
CA PHE A 387 -22.60 -0.41 13.38
C PHE A 387 -22.64 -1.94 13.47
N ASP A 388 -21.49 -2.60 13.32
CA ASP A 388 -21.32 -4.04 13.37
C ASP A 388 -20.16 -4.38 14.29
N ASP A 389 -20.13 -5.61 14.82
CA ASP A 389 -18.98 -6.16 15.57
C ASP A 389 -17.67 -6.22 14.75
N THR A 390 -17.71 -5.77 13.50
CA THR A 390 -16.62 -5.81 12.52
C THR A 390 -15.60 -4.68 12.63
N SER A 391 -15.62 -3.89 13.72
CA SER A 391 -14.51 -2.99 14.13
C SER A 391 -14.21 -1.78 13.22
N ALA A 392 -15.21 -0.95 12.95
CA ALA A 392 -14.99 0.39 12.40
C ALA A 392 -14.69 1.46 13.47
N ASP A 393 -14.36 1.04 14.70
CA ASP A 393 -13.95 1.98 15.75
C ASP A 393 -12.75 2.79 15.28
N TYR A 394 -12.77 4.09 15.57
CA TYR A 394 -11.64 4.96 15.28
C TYR A 394 -11.43 6.01 16.36
N ILE A 395 -10.20 6.52 16.43
CA ILE A 395 -9.80 7.62 17.29
C ILE A 395 -9.13 8.66 16.43
N GLU A 396 -9.67 9.87 16.42
CA GLU A 396 -9.06 10.98 15.71
C GLU A 396 -8.22 11.86 16.63
N LEU A 397 -7.07 12.24 16.13
CA LEU A 397 -6.16 13.19 16.74
C LEU A 397 -6.13 14.50 15.95
N TYR A 398 -5.98 15.61 16.65
CA TYR A 398 -5.79 16.94 16.07
C TYR A 398 -4.52 17.58 16.60
N ASN A 399 -3.65 18.04 15.70
CA ASN A 399 -2.46 18.80 16.05
C ASN A 399 -2.79 20.30 16.16
N ARG A 400 -3.09 20.77 17.35
CA ARG A 400 -3.35 22.21 17.58
C ARG A 400 -2.10 23.06 17.77
N SER A 401 -0.92 22.43 17.80
CA SER A 401 0.36 23.11 17.99
C SER A 401 0.94 23.67 16.68
N PRO A 402 1.90 24.59 16.71
CA PRO A 402 2.65 25.04 15.54
C PRO A 402 3.78 24.06 15.13
N LYS A 403 3.88 22.89 15.74
CA LYS A 403 4.91 21.88 15.49
C LYS A 403 4.43 20.87 14.46
N CYS A 404 5.34 20.35 13.67
CA CYS A 404 5.15 19.06 12.99
C CYS A 404 5.48 17.94 13.98
N ILE A 405 4.65 16.92 14.07
CA ILE A 405 4.82 15.82 15.03
C ILE A 405 4.96 14.51 14.27
N GLU A 406 5.98 13.72 14.64
CA GLU A 406 6.18 12.37 14.11
C GLU A 406 5.37 11.37 14.94
N LEU A 407 4.36 10.75 14.33
CA LEU A 407 3.44 9.85 15.02
C LEU A 407 4.06 8.52 15.42
N GLN A 408 5.18 8.13 14.82
CA GLN A 408 5.95 6.94 15.23
C GLN A 408 6.41 7.02 16.70
N GLN A 409 6.56 8.24 17.23
CA GLN A 409 6.99 8.46 18.62
C GLN A 409 5.82 8.47 19.61
N LEU A 410 4.59 8.27 19.14
CA LEU A 410 3.39 8.32 19.97
C LEU A 410 2.79 6.94 20.15
N PHE A 411 2.26 6.74 21.36
CA PHE A 411 1.58 5.52 21.77
C PHE A 411 0.17 5.85 22.23
N MET A 412 -0.78 5.04 21.82
CA MET A 412 -2.15 5.09 22.28
C MET A 412 -2.38 3.96 23.27
N GLY A 413 -2.98 4.30 24.41
CA GLY A 413 -3.36 3.35 25.45
C GLY A 413 -4.87 3.30 25.60
N TYR A 414 -5.40 2.15 25.97
CA TYR A 414 -6.80 1.95 26.31
C TYR A 414 -6.95 1.21 27.63
N GLY A 415 -7.94 1.58 28.45
CA GLY A 415 -8.20 0.96 29.74
C GLY A 415 -9.20 1.71 30.58
N THR A 416 -8.98 1.70 31.90
CA THR A 416 -9.80 2.40 32.88
C THR A 416 -9.26 3.80 33.18
N GLU A 417 -10.00 4.64 33.90
CA GLU A 417 -9.53 5.96 34.33
C GLU A 417 -8.25 5.90 35.20
N ALA A 418 -8.04 4.78 35.88
CA ALA A 418 -6.90 4.57 36.77
C ALA A 418 -5.62 4.23 36.02
N MET A 419 -5.71 3.41 34.95
CA MET A 419 -4.57 2.94 34.18
C MET A 419 -4.95 2.42 32.80
N ALA A 420 -4.03 2.54 31.85
CA ALA A 420 -4.12 1.84 30.58
C ALA A 420 -3.72 0.36 30.76
N GLU A 421 -4.45 -0.53 30.08
CA GLU A 421 -4.25 -1.98 30.13
C GLU A 421 -3.58 -2.48 28.85
N GLN A 422 -3.79 -1.76 27.73
CA GLN A 422 -3.23 -2.07 26.41
C GLN A 422 -2.55 -0.84 25.84
N TRP A 423 -1.48 -1.03 25.07
CA TRP A 423 -0.74 0.03 24.41
C TRP A 423 -0.37 -0.38 22.99
N VAL A 424 -0.53 0.55 22.06
CA VAL A 424 -0.15 0.39 20.65
C VAL A 424 0.63 1.62 20.17
N GLN A 425 1.62 1.40 19.31
CA GLN A 425 2.30 2.47 18.59
C GLN A 425 1.37 2.97 17.47
N ILE A 426 1.13 4.28 17.38
CA ILE A 426 0.10 4.84 16.48
C ILE A 426 0.43 4.58 15.01
N SER A 427 1.67 4.85 14.61
CA SER A 427 2.14 4.68 13.23
C SER A 427 3.53 4.04 13.22
N PRO A 428 3.65 2.71 13.22
CA PRO A 428 4.95 2.04 13.24
C PRO A 428 5.87 2.41 12.08
N GLU A 429 5.32 2.66 10.91
CA GLU A 429 6.07 3.09 9.72
C GLU A 429 6.43 4.59 9.70
N GLY A 430 5.87 5.36 10.62
CA GLY A 430 6.03 6.81 10.66
C GLY A 430 5.01 7.57 9.79
N THR A 431 4.55 8.69 10.33
CA THR A 431 3.67 9.64 9.62
C THR A 431 3.82 11.01 10.26
N LEU A 432 4.05 12.04 9.46
CA LEU A 432 4.13 13.42 9.93
C LEU A 432 2.73 14.03 10.05
N LEU A 433 2.39 14.54 11.21
CA LEU A 433 1.18 15.31 11.45
C LEU A 433 1.52 16.79 11.51
N LEU A 434 1.18 17.52 10.46
CA LEU A 434 1.48 18.97 10.34
C LEU A 434 0.59 19.81 11.28
N PRO A 435 0.94 21.08 11.52
CA PRO A 435 0.11 22.00 12.30
C PRO A 435 -1.32 22.10 11.75
N GLN A 436 -2.32 22.01 12.63
CA GLN A 436 -3.76 22.12 12.33
C GLN A 436 -4.32 20.98 11.44
N GLU A 437 -3.61 19.88 11.31
CA GLU A 437 -4.12 18.68 10.65
C GLU A 437 -4.81 17.74 11.62
N TYR A 438 -5.72 16.96 11.05
CA TYR A 438 -6.44 15.86 11.69
C TYR A 438 -5.88 14.53 11.17
N ILE A 439 -5.96 13.48 11.97
CA ILE A 439 -5.66 12.13 11.54
C ILE A 439 -6.45 11.14 12.38
N SER A 440 -7.10 10.20 11.72
CA SER A 440 -7.86 9.14 12.38
C SER A 440 -7.13 7.81 12.31
N ILE A 441 -7.07 7.12 13.43
CA ILE A 441 -6.49 5.79 13.57
C ILE A 441 -7.65 4.80 13.69
N CYS A 442 -7.70 3.81 12.81
CA CYS A 442 -8.74 2.78 12.74
C CYS A 442 -8.14 1.40 12.48
N LYS A 443 -8.88 0.34 12.77
CA LYS A 443 -8.42 -1.03 12.46
C LYS A 443 -8.48 -1.36 10.98
N ASN A 444 -9.50 -0.86 10.29
CA ASN A 444 -9.73 -1.09 8.86
C ASN A 444 -10.14 0.24 8.21
N SER A 445 -9.22 0.83 7.43
CA SER A 445 -9.45 2.12 6.77
C SER A 445 -10.51 2.05 5.69
N LYS A 446 -10.54 0.95 4.92
CA LYS A 446 -11.52 0.73 3.86
C LYS A 446 -12.95 0.68 4.41
N LEU A 447 -13.15 -0.06 5.48
CA LEU A 447 -14.46 -0.14 6.16
C LEU A 447 -14.87 1.23 6.72
N THR A 448 -13.93 1.99 7.29
CA THR A 448 -14.19 3.34 7.78
C THR A 448 -14.62 4.28 6.65
N GLU A 449 -13.99 4.20 5.48
CA GLU A 449 -14.37 4.98 4.29
C GLU A 449 -15.74 4.58 3.73
N GLU A 450 -16.04 3.30 3.70
CA GLU A 450 -17.35 2.79 3.24
C GLU A 450 -18.50 3.26 4.16
N GLN A 451 -18.24 3.35 5.46
CA GLN A 451 -19.25 3.77 6.45
C GLN A 451 -19.41 5.30 6.52
N TYR A 452 -18.33 6.04 6.38
CA TYR A 452 -18.33 7.51 6.52
C TYR A 452 -17.98 8.20 5.21
N ILE A 453 -19.00 8.65 4.48
CA ILE A 453 -18.85 9.28 3.15
C ILE A 453 -17.95 10.53 3.16
N ASN A 454 -17.73 11.14 4.32
CA ASN A 454 -16.86 12.30 4.50
C ASN A 454 -15.47 11.92 5.05
N ALA A 455 -15.14 10.64 5.14
CA ALA A 455 -13.80 10.19 5.51
C ALA A 455 -12.76 10.71 4.51
N ILE A 456 -11.62 11.16 5.01
CA ILE A 456 -10.53 11.65 4.18
C ILE A 456 -9.46 10.56 4.14
N HIS A 457 -9.38 9.85 3.01
CA HIS A 457 -8.49 8.71 2.81
C HIS A 457 -7.05 8.96 3.27
N GLU A 458 -6.46 10.08 2.85
CA GLU A 458 -5.08 10.45 3.15
C GLU A 458 -4.83 10.76 4.63
N GLN A 459 -5.91 10.90 5.41
CA GLN A 459 -5.87 11.19 6.84
C GLN A 459 -6.31 9.98 7.70
N LEU A 460 -6.32 8.78 7.13
CA LEU A 460 -6.57 7.53 7.85
C LEU A 460 -5.28 6.74 8.04
N ILE A 461 -5.04 6.26 9.24
CA ILE A 461 -4.00 5.27 9.56
C ILE A 461 -4.68 3.97 9.90
N GLN A 462 -4.42 2.93 9.10
CA GLN A 462 -4.80 1.57 9.48
C GLN A 462 -3.80 1.02 10.50
N ASN A 463 -4.33 0.53 11.61
CA ASN A 463 -3.54 -0.13 12.65
C ASN A 463 -4.37 -1.26 13.27
N GLU A 464 -4.13 -2.49 12.84
CA GLU A 464 -4.87 -3.68 13.27
C GLU A 464 -4.70 -3.99 14.75
N GLU A 465 -3.60 -3.52 15.37
CA GLU A 465 -3.34 -3.67 16.81
C GLU A 465 -4.13 -2.67 17.67
N LEU A 466 -4.89 -1.73 17.07
CA LEU A 466 -5.69 -0.77 17.83
C LEU A 466 -6.61 -1.50 18.81
N PRO A 467 -6.59 -1.19 20.12
CA PRO A 467 -7.47 -1.84 21.09
C PRO A 467 -8.94 -1.66 20.73
N SER A 468 -9.75 -2.69 20.92
CA SER A 468 -11.21 -2.54 20.82
C SER A 468 -11.71 -1.65 21.94
N LEU A 469 -12.50 -0.65 21.59
CA LEU A 469 -13.06 0.30 22.53
C LEU A 469 -14.33 -0.29 23.17
N GLY A 470 -14.55 -0.02 24.46
CA GLY A 470 -15.77 -0.49 25.13
C GLY A 470 -16.97 0.37 24.75
N ASN A 471 -18.07 -0.25 24.31
CA ASN A 471 -19.26 0.45 23.80
C ASN A 471 -19.96 1.34 24.85
N GLU A 472 -19.85 1.03 26.14
CA GLU A 472 -20.50 1.80 27.21
C GLU A 472 -19.59 2.91 27.76
N SER A 473 -18.29 2.62 27.97
CA SER A 473 -17.33 3.56 28.54
C SER A 473 -15.89 3.05 28.40
N GLY A 474 -14.95 3.97 28.44
CA GLY A 474 -13.53 3.66 28.44
C GLY A 474 -12.65 4.89 28.62
N THR A 475 -11.36 4.68 28.68
CA THR A 475 -10.38 5.76 28.75
C THR A 475 -9.27 5.54 27.74
N ILE A 476 -9.07 6.52 26.89
CA ILE A 476 -8.01 6.58 25.87
C ILE A 476 -6.90 7.45 26.42
N TYR A 477 -5.66 6.96 26.29
CA TYR A 477 -4.44 7.64 26.69
C TYR A 477 -3.60 7.91 25.45
N LEU A 478 -3.01 9.08 25.36
CA LEU A 478 -2.02 9.45 24.36
C LEU A 478 -0.72 9.79 25.08
N THR A 479 0.37 9.07 24.78
CA THR A 479 1.68 9.29 25.37
C THR A 479 2.77 9.34 24.29
N ASN A 480 3.93 9.89 24.64
CA ASN A 480 5.13 9.73 23.83
C ASN A 480 5.89 8.44 24.21
N ASN A 481 6.96 8.14 23.49
CA ASN A 481 7.82 6.97 23.71
C ASN A 481 8.55 6.93 25.07
N GLN A 482 8.47 8.02 25.86
CA GLN A 482 8.99 8.09 27.24
C GLN A 482 7.89 7.86 28.29
N GLY A 483 6.66 7.58 27.86
CA GLY A 483 5.49 7.43 28.73
C GLY A 483 4.95 8.74 29.29
N ILE A 484 5.35 9.90 28.72
CA ILE A 484 4.82 11.21 29.13
C ILE A 484 3.44 11.39 28.49
N GLU A 485 2.44 11.65 29.32
CA GLU A 485 1.08 11.91 28.88
C GLU A 485 1.00 13.19 28.04
N ILE A 486 0.47 13.04 26.81
CA ILE A 486 0.17 14.15 25.88
C ILE A 486 -1.29 14.56 26.01
N ASP A 487 -2.22 13.60 25.98
CA ASP A 487 -3.65 13.84 26.21
C ASP A 487 -4.29 12.58 26.80
N LYS A 488 -5.51 12.73 27.34
CA LYS A 488 -6.29 11.65 27.92
C LYS A 488 -7.77 11.96 27.79
N PHE A 489 -8.59 10.99 27.42
CA PHE A 489 -10.03 11.13 27.32
C PHE A 489 -10.77 9.94 27.93
N SER A 490 -11.62 10.21 28.92
CA SER A 490 -12.56 9.24 29.48
C SER A 490 -13.96 9.51 28.92
N TYR A 491 -14.45 8.59 28.12
CA TYR A 491 -15.76 8.67 27.49
C TYR A 491 -16.78 7.74 28.13
N ASN A 492 -18.06 8.04 27.94
CA ASN A 492 -19.15 7.10 28.19
C ASN A 492 -20.35 7.40 27.27
N GLU A 493 -21.22 6.41 27.05
CA GLU A 493 -22.38 6.51 26.15
C GLU A 493 -23.36 7.65 26.50
N ASN A 494 -23.44 8.05 27.79
CA ASN A 494 -24.32 9.14 28.23
C ASN A 494 -23.83 10.53 27.73
N MET A 495 -22.66 10.62 27.12
CA MET A 495 -22.17 11.84 26.47
C MET A 495 -22.84 12.07 25.12
N HIS A 496 -23.46 11.03 24.54
CA HIS A 496 -24.24 11.15 23.31
C HIS A 496 -25.54 11.95 23.53
N TYR A 497 -26.06 12.44 22.42
CA TYR A 497 -27.33 13.17 22.42
C TYR A 497 -28.49 12.24 22.85
N PRO A 498 -29.21 12.53 23.94
CA PRO A 498 -30.15 11.59 24.56
C PRO A 498 -31.37 11.22 23.69
N LEU A 499 -31.61 11.93 22.59
CA LEU A 499 -32.74 11.67 21.70
C LEU A 499 -32.33 10.97 20.41
N LEU A 500 -31.10 10.46 20.31
CA LEU A 500 -30.70 9.52 19.25
C LEU A 500 -31.49 8.21 19.43
N ARG A 501 -31.80 7.56 18.30
CA ARG A 501 -32.50 6.27 18.32
C ARG A 501 -31.56 5.12 18.66
N SER A 502 -30.33 5.22 18.23
CA SER A 502 -29.21 4.35 18.53
C SER A 502 -27.94 5.17 18.62
N TYR A 503 -26.93 4.67 19.31
CA TYR A 503 -25.58 5.24 19.35
C TYR A 503 -24.63 4.50 18.41
N ASP A 504 -25.10 3.42 17.76
CA ASP A 504 -24.30 2.62 16.83
C ASP A 504 -23.86 3.49 15.64
N GLY A 505 -22.58 3.51 15.35
CA GLY A 505 -21.98 4.29 14.27
C GLY A 505 -22.00 5.81 14.48
N VAL A 506 -22.22 6.29 15.71
CA VAL A 506 -22.23 7.72 16.03
C VAL A 506 -21.00 8.08 16.84
N SER A 507 -20.13 8.90 16.29
CA SER A 507 -18.93 9.37 17.00
C SER A 507 -19.24 10.46 18.03
N LEU A 508 -18.37 10.59 19.02
CA LEU A 508 -18.28 11.75 19.90
C LEU A 508 -17.24 12.73 19.35
N GLU A 509 -17.68 13.92 19.03
CA GLU A 509 -16.86 15.01 18.52
C GLU A 509 -16.57 16.10 19.56
N ARG A 510 -15.36 16.59 19.58
CA ARG A 510 -14.94 17.76 20.35
C ARG A 510 -15.49 19.04 19.71
N ILE A 511 -16.05 19.97 20.51
CA ILE A 511 -16.61 21.24 20.03
C ILE A 511 -15.50 22.28 19.86
N HIS A 512 -14.67 22.48 20.88
CA HIS A 512 -13.60 23.49 20.90
C HIS A 512 -12.25 22.83 21.18
N SER A 513 -11.31 23.01 20.26
CA SER A 513 -9.95 22.45 20.40
C SER A 513 -9.19 23.01 21.60
N GLU A 514 -9.50 24.27 22.02
CA GLU A 514 -8.82 24.92 23.14
C GLU A 514 -9.38 24.54 24.52
N ALA A 515 -10.55 23.89 24.58
CA ALA A 515 -11.11 23.46 25.86
C ALA A 515 -10.45 22.16 26.36
N PRO A 516 -10.35 21.95 27.69
CA PRO A 516 -9.77 20.73 28.23
C PRO A 516 -10.49 19.45 27.74
N THR A 517 -9.72 18.41 27.43
CA THR A 517 -10.24 17.14 26.90
C THR A 517 -11.25 16.49 27.83
N GLN A 518 -11.03 16.53 29.16
CA GLN A 518 -11.92 15.95 30.17
C GLN A 518 -13.20 16.77 30.44
N ASN A 519 -13.39 17.90 29.75
CA ASN A 519 -14.62 18.67 29.89
C ASN A 519 -15.76 17.98 29.12
N VAL A 520 -16.61 17.24 29.79
CA VAL A 520 -17.74 16.50 29.19
C VAL A 520 -18.69 17.39 28.37
N ASN A 521 -18.82 18.68 28.71
CA ASN A 521 -19.64 19.62 27.94
C ASN A 521 -19.01 20.03 26.60
N ASN A 522 -17.74 19.67 26.38
CA ASN A 522 -17.01 19.94 25.13
C ASN A 522 -17.12 18.80 24.12
N TRP A 523 -17.92 17.78 24.44
CA TRP A 523 -18.11 16.62 23.57
C TRP A 523 -19.57 16.45 23.20
N LYS A 524 -19.82 16.10 21.94
CA LYS A 524 -21.15 15.96 21.37
C LYS A 524 -21.18 14.86 20.31
N SER A 525 -22.36 14.26 20.12
CA SER A 525 -22.59 13.38 18.97
C SER A 525 -22.35 14.11 17.66
N ALA A 526 -21.71 13.48 16.73
CA ALA A 526 -21.57 13.97 15.37
C ALA A 526 -22.93 14.23 14.73
N ALA A 527 -22.99 15.14 13.76
CA ALA A 527 -24.23 15.52 13.12
C ALA A 527 -24.78 14.42 12.20
N GLU A 528 -26.11 14.24 12.20
CA GLU A 528 -26.81 13.28 11.34
C GLU A 528 -26.64 13.62 9.84
N SER A 529 -26.58 14.91 9.52
CA SER A 529 -26.46 15.41 8.14
C SER A 529 -25.18 15.01 7.42
N ILE A 530 -24.11 14.69 8.18
CA ILE A 530 -22.81 14.26 7.63
C ILE A 530 -22.56 12.76 7.81
N GLY A 531 -23.54 11.99 8.26
CA GLY A 531 -23.41 10.55 8.45
C GLY A 531 -22.85 10.12 9.81
N PHE A 532 -22.92 10.98 10.82
CA PHE A 532 -22.54 10.68 12.22
C PHE A 532 -21.05 10.48 12.50
N GLY A 533 -20.16 10.92 11.59
CA GLY A 533 -18.71 10.91 11.80
C GLY A 533 -17.96 11.72 10.76
N THR A 534 -16.75 12.21 11.13
CA THR A 534 -15.87 13.02 10.27
C THR A 534 -14.42 12.54 10.27
N PRO A 535 -14.16 11.22 10.10
CA PRO A 535 -12.81 10.69 10.27
C PRO A 535 -11.80 11.31 9.28
N GLY A 536 -10.70 11.84 9.81
CA GLY A 536 -9.65 12.55 9.07
C GLY A 536 -9.95 14.03 8.82
N GLY A 537 -11.10 14.53 9.29
CA GLY A 537 -11.57 15.86 8.95
C GLY A 537 -11.95 16.73 10.13
N LYS A 538 -12.48 17.90 9.82
CA LYS A 538 -12.95 18.84 10.83
C LYS A 538 -14.30 18.39 11.38
N ASN A 539 -14.42 18.32 12.70
CA ASN A 539 -15.67 17.95 13.41
C ASN A 539 -16.87 18.76 12.95
N SER A 540 -17.99 18.11 12.73
CA SER A 540 -19.29 18.71 12.42
C SER A 540 -19.77 19.64 13.52
N GLN A 541 -19.44 19.33 14.76
CA GLN A 541 -19.80 20.11 15.95
C GLN A 541 -18.79 21.19 16.31
N ASN A 542 -17.77 21.43 15.49
CA ASN A 542 -16.75 22.45 15.75
C ASN A 542 -17.37 23.83 15.93
N GLY A 543 -17.35 24.35 17.16
CA GLY A 543 -17.89 25.65 17.50
C GLY A 543 -16.98 26.79 17.03
N THR A 544 -17.46 27.60 16.11
CA THR A 544 -16.90 28.95 15.88
C THR A 544 -17.69 29.94 16.75
N ASN A 545 -17.00 30.80 17.49
CA ASN A 545 -17.64 31.98 18.12
C ASN A 545 -18.14 32.90 17.01
N LEU A 546 -19.34 32.65 16.49
CA LEU A 546 -19.95 33.50 15.46
C LEU A 546 -20.65 34.70 16.10
N SER A 547 -20.37 35.85 15.59
CA SER A 547 -21.04 37.09 15.92
C SER A 547 -22.54 37.03 15.62
N THR A 548 -23.36 37.54 16.50
CA THR A 548 -24.79 37.36 16.74
C THR A 548 -25.79 37.89 15.70
N ASP A 549 -25.42 38.17 14.43
CA ASP A 549 -26.33 38.91 13.54
C ASP A 549 -26.87 38.17 12.31
N LYS A 550 -26.49 36.89 12.06
CA LYS A 550 -27.00 36.18 10.89
C LYS A 550 -27.19 34.68 11.18
N ASN A 551 -28.31 34.32 11.77
CA ASN A 551 -28.59 32.92 12.09
C ASN A 551 -29.10 32.05 10.92
N PHE A 552 -29.49 32.68 9.78
CA PHE A 552 -29.97 31.97 8.60
C PHE A 552 -29.78 32.82 7.34
N GLU A 553 -29.09 32.26 6.36
CA GLU A 553 -28.82 32.90 5.07
C GLU A 553 -29.38 32.06 3.91
N ILE A 554 -29.70 32.68 2.77
CA ILE A 554 -30.12 32.03 1.53
C ILE A 554 -29.28 32.66 0.41
N ILE A 555 -28.52 31.85 -0.33
CA ILE A 555 -27.57 32.35 -1.33
C ILE A 555 -27.57 31.43 -2.56
N PRO A 556 -27.95 31.93 -3.74
CA PRO A 556 -28.67 33.18 -3.99
C PRO A 556 -30.14 33.11 -3.53
N ASP A 557 -30.77 34.21 -3.23
CA ASP A 557 -32.20 34.30 -2.91
C ASP A 557 -33.10 34.37 -4.17
N ILE A 558 -32.50 34.45 -5.35
CA ILE A 558 -33.14 34.30 -6.67
C ILE A 558 -32.25 33.33 -7.47
N PHE A 559 -32.80 32.24 -7.95
CA PHE A 559 -32.07 31.23 -8.72
C PHE A 559 -32.88 30.66 -9.88
N SER A 560 -32.18 30.03 -10.82
CA SER A 560 -32.75 29.53 -12.07
C SER A 560 -32.43 28.05 -12.27
N PRO A 561 -33.24 27.10 -11.76
CA PRO A 561 -32.97 25.68 -11.85
C PRO A 561 -33.26 25.11 -13.23
N ASN A 562 -32.49 25.52 -14.25
CA ASN A 562 -32.66 25.15 -15.66
C ASN A 562 -31.56 24.19 -16.17
N ASN A 563 -30.62 23.77 -15.31
CA ASN A 563 -29.46 22.90 -15.57
C ASN A 563 -28.49 23.48 -16.61
N ASP A 564 -28.30 24.79 -16.64
CA ASP A 564 -27.31 25.45 -17.52
C ASP A 564 -25.93 25.62 -16.85
N GLY A 565 -25.79 25.24 -15.56
CA GLY A 565 -24.59 25.34 -14.77
C GLY A 565 -24.42 26.68 -14.05
N TYR A 566 -25.42 27.57 -14.11
CA TYR A 566 -25.38 28.86 -13.42
C TYR A 566 -26.62 29.07 -12.55
N GLU A 567 -26.41 29.18 -11.23
CA GLU A 567 -27.47 29.38 -10.23
C GLU A 567 -28.61 28.35 -10.33
N ASP A 568 -28.28 27.08 -10.60
CA ASP A 568 -29.22 25.97 -10.69
C ASP A 568 -29.81 25.55 -9.34
N PHE A 569 -29.19 25.96 -8.25
CA PHE A 569 -29.63 25.69 -6.88
C PHE A 569 -29.37 26.89 -5.97
N SER A 570 -30.09 26.92 -4.86
CA SER A 570 -29.87 27.89 -3.79
C SER A 570 -29.40 27.16 -2.53
N GLU A 571 -28.42 27.74 -1.85
CA GLU A 571 -27.85 27.25 -0.60
C GLU A 571 -28.53 27.95 0.60
N LEU A 572 -29.06 27.15 1.53
CA LEU A 572 -29.66 27.59 2.77
C LEU A 572 -28.63 27.33 3.89
N ILE A 573 -28.10 28.38 4.50
CA ILE A 573 -27.04 28.28 5.49
C ILE A 573 -27.61 28.63 6.88
N CYS A 574 -27.53 27.69 7.80
CA CYS A 574 -27.93 27.88 9.21
C CYS A 574 -26.69 28.04 10.08
N HIS A 575 -26.66 29.06 10.92
CA HIS A 575 -25.60 29.29 11.90
C HIS A 575 -26.17 29.18 13.31
N PHE A 576 -25.62 28.27 14.11
CA PHE A 576 -26.05 28.05 15.49
C PHE A 576 -24.92 28.40 16.47
N GLU A 577 -25.22 29.18 17.51
CA GLU A 577 -24.27 29.54 18.57
C GLU A 577 -23.84 28.35 19.43
N GLN A 578 -24.62 27.28 19.42
CA GLN A 578 -24.36 26.07 20.19
C GLN A 578 -24.65 24.86 19.29
N SER A 579 -23.98 23.76 19.54
CA SER A 579 -24.27 22.47 18.92
C SER A 579 -25.58 21.87 19.45
N GLU A 580 -26.07 20.79 18.80
CA GLU A 580 -27.27 20.02 19.20
C GLU A 580 -28.60 20.72 18.93
N TYR A 581 -28.66 21.59 17.95
CA TYR A 581 -29.95 22.03 17.44
C TYR A 581 -30.57 20.95 16.53
N ARG A 582 -31.85 20.69 16.76
CA ARG A 582 -32.64 19.97 15.78
C ARG A 582 -33.32 20.96 14.85
N VAL A 583 -33.27 20.63 13.57
CA VAL A 583 -33.65 21.53 12.49
C VAL A 583 -34.73 20.88 11.63
N THR A 584 -35.75 21.66 11.30
CA THR A 584 -36.74 21.31 10.29
C THR A 584 -36.83 22.47 9.29
N ILE A 585 -36.72 22.17 7.99
CA ILE A 585 -36.83 23.15 6.92
C ILE A 585 -37.97 22.76 5.99
N ASN A 586 -38.96 23.61 5.92
CA ASN A 586 -40.13 23.49 5.08
C ASN A 586 -40.15 24.58 4.01
N ILE A 587 -40.54 24.23 2.79
CA ILE A 587 -40.71 25.16 1.69
C ILE A 587 -42.17 25.20 1.28
N PHE A 588 -42.73 26.38 1.25
CA PHE A 588 -44.15 26.63 0.92
C PHE A 588 -44.26 27.47 -0.34
N ASN A 589 -45.29 27.21 -1.14
CA ASN A 589 -45.66 28.06 -2.25
C ASN A 589 -46.42 29.34 -1.76
N TYR A 590 -46.74 30.23 -2.67
CA TYR A 590 -47.46 31.49 -2.36
C TYR A 590 -48.87 31.28 -1.78
N ASN A 591 -49.45 30.08 -1.91
CA ASN A 591 -50.73 29.73 -1.28
C ASN A 591 -50.57 29.17 0.13
N GLY A 592 -49.33 29.06 0.63
CA GLY A 592 -49.00 28.44 1.92
C GLY A 592 -49.09 26.91 1.94
N GLN A 593 -49.07 26.26 0.80
CA GLN A 593 -49.03 24.81 0.69
C GLN A 593 -47.57 24.35 0.79
N LEU A 594 -47.31 23.32 1.62
CA LEU A 594 -46.00 22.70 1.71
C LEU A 594 -45.67 22.01 0.36
N VAL A 595 -44.56 22.42 -0.28
CA VAL A 595 -44.09 21.84 -1.53
C VAL A 595 -42.89 20.95 -1.34
N LYS A 596 -42.03 21.22 -0.34
CA LYS A 596 -40.90 20.38 -0.01
C LYS A 596 -40.57 20.44 1.49
N ASN A 597 -40.26 19.31 2.09
CA ASN A 597 -39.58 19.23 3.37
C ASN A 597 -38.10 18.91 3.07
N LEU A 598 -37.23 19.89 3.23
CA LEU A 598 -35.81 19.79 2.89
C LEU A 598 -35.00 19.15 4.04
N ALA A 599 -35.43 19.37 5.28
CA ALA A 599 -34.88 18.74 6.46
C ALA A 599 -36.00 18.49 7.46
N ASN A 600 -35.99 17.34 8.14
CA ASN A 600 -37.04 16.95 9.09
C ASN A 600 -36.43 16.51 10.42
N ASN A 601 -36.35 17.45 11.37
CA ASN A 601 -35.93 17.20 12.74
C ASN A 601 -34.54 16.54 12.86
N ILE A 602 -33.61 16.93 12.00
CA ILE A 602 -32.23 16.43 12.00
C ILE A 602 -31.37 17.18 13.03
N ILE A 603 -30.31 16.55 13.52
CA ILE A 603 -29.28 17.19 14.34
C ILE A 603 -28.37 17.96 13.40
N ALA A 604 -28.32 19.29 13.57
CA ALA A 604 -27.55 20.16 12.70
C ALA A 604 -26.13 20.41 13.25
N GLN A 605 -25.21 20.68 12.34
CA GLN A 605 -23.88 21.24 12.64
C GLN A 605 -23.98 22.67 13.18
N SER A 606 -22.87 23.18 13.73
CA SER A 606 -22.78 24.60 14.11
C SER A 606 -22.98 25.55 12.91
N THR A 607 -22.61 25.09 11.71
CA THR A 607 -22.94 25.73 10.43
C THR A 607 -23.46 24.68 9.49
N GLU A 608 -24.76 24.61 9.28
CA GLU A 608 -25.44 23.62 8.45
C GLU A 608 -25.83 24.21 7.11
N ARG A 609 -25.67 23.44 6.02
CA ARG A 609 -25.94 23.88 4.65
C ARG A 609 -26.88 22.90 3.97
N PHE A 610 -27.94 23.43 3.36
CA PHE A 610 -28.91 22.68 2.60
C PHE A 610 -28.99 23.24 1.20
N LEU A 611 -29.01 22.35 0.21
CA LEU A 611 -29.18 22.74 -1.18
C LEU A 611 -30.62 22.52 -1.62
N TRP A 612 -31.22 23.51 -2.27
CA TRP A 612 -32.51 23.36 -2.90
C TRP A 612 -32.42 23.62 -4.40
N ASP A 613 -32.80 22.64 -5.17
CA ASP A 613 -32.77 22.58 -6.64
C ASP A 613 -34.09 23.03 -7.29
N GLY A 614 -34.99 23.68 -6.58
CA GLY A 614 -36.27 24.14 -7.09
C GLY A 614 -37.28 23.02 -7.34
N THR A 615 -37.06 21.78 -6.86
CA THR A 615 -38.01 20.67 -7.00
C THR A 615 -38.92 20.53 -5.77
N ASP A 616 -40.05 19.85 -5.96
CA ASP A 616 -40.95 19.42 -4.89
C ASP A 616 -40.50 18.11 -4.22
N THR A 617 -41.33 17.55 -3.32
CA THR A 617 -41.07 16.26 -2.64
C THR A 617 -41.03 15.04 -3.58
N GLN A 618 -41.55 15.15 -4.79
CA GLN A 618 -41.53 14.09 -5.81
C GLN A 618 -40.39 14.28 -6.82
N GLY A 619 -39.56 15.31 -6.65
CA GLY A 619 -38.50 15.67 -7.57
C GLY A 619 -38.98 16.38 -8.84
N LEU A 620 -40.23 16.85 -8.84
CA LEU A 620 -40.77 17.61 -9.96
C LEU A 620 -40.41 19.09 -9.84
N GLN A 621 -39.98 19.69 -10.95
CA GLN A 621 -39.60 21.09 -11.02
C GLN A 621 -40.78 22.00 -10.73
N LEU A 622 -40.58 22.93 -9.82
CA LEU A 622 -41.63 23.87 -9.43
C LEU A 622 -41.72 25.05 -10.39
N PRO A 623 -42.89 25.65 -10.59
CA PRO A 623 -43.05 26.81 -11.47
C PRO A 623 -42.29 28.04 -10.94
N MET A 624 -41.99 28.98 -11.86
CA MET A 624 -41.45 30.28 -11.47
C MET A 624 -42.38 30.98 -10.47
N GLY A 625 -41.76 31.62 -9.47
CA GLY A 625 -42.52 32.31 -8.43
C GLY A 625 -41.76 32.48 -7.13
N ILE A 626 -42.44 33.08 -6.17
CA ILE A 626 -41.90 33.28 -4.82
C ILE A 626 -42.32 32.12 -3.94
N TYR A 627 -41.37 31.61 -3.20
CA TYR A 627 -41.52 30.54 -2.21
C TYR A 627 -41.13 31.04 -0.82
N MET A 628 -41.73 30.49 0.21
CA MET A 628 -41.43 30.80 1.60
C MET A 628 -40.63 29.63 2.19
N ILE A 629 -39.40 29.87 2.62
CA ILE A 629 -38.63 28.91 3.41
C ILE A 629 -38.86 29.18 4.89
N GLU A 630 -39.25 28.16 5.61
CA GLU A 630 -39.45 28.19 7.06
C GLU A 630 -38.45 27.25 7.72
N LEU A 631 -37.54 27.83 8.51
CA LEU A 631 -36.61 27.14 9.37
C LEU A 631 -37.18 27.10 10.79
N GLU A 632 -37.39 25.92 11.34
CA GLU A 632 -37.69 25.70 12.76
C GLU A 632 -36.48 25.00 13.39
N TYR A 633 -36.03 25.49 14.54
CA TYR A 633 -34.95 24.88 15.30
C TYR A 633 -35.23 24.86 16.80
N TRP A 634 -34.74 23.84 17.47
CA TRP A 634 -34.84 23.71 18.91
C TRP A 634 -33.70 22.83 19.47
N ASN A 635 -33.41 22.99 20.78
CA ASN A 635 -32.43 22.16 21.49
C ASN A 635 -33.00 21.67 22.83
N ILE A 636 -32.32 20.68 23.43
CA ILE A 636 -32.74 20.09 24.72
C ILE A 636 -32.72 21.07 25.91
N LYS A 637 -31.99 22.18 25.79
CA LYS A 637 -31.95 23.24 26.82
C LYS A 637 -33.15 24.18 26.76
N GLY A 638 -34.12 23.92 25.85
CA GLY A 638 -35.33 24.71 25.69
C GLY A 638 -35.22 25.91 24.77
N THR A 639 -34.05 26.14 24.15
CA THR A 639 -33.93 27.15 23.11
C THR A 639 -34.65 26.68 21.85
N ARG A 640 -35.53 27.52 21.32
CA ARG A 640 -36.29 27.25 20.09
C ARG A 640 -36.47 28.53 19.30
N GLY A 641 -36.49 28.40 17.99
CA GLY A 641 -36.76 29.52 17.10
C GLY A 641 -37.42 29.11 15.82
N LYS A 642 -37.96 30.11 15.14
CA LYS A 642 -38.59 29.95 13.85
C LYS A 642 -38.25 31.17 12.98
N ILE A 643 -37.66 30.94 11.82
CA ILE A 643 -37.26 31.98 10.88
C ILE A 643 -37.94 31.70 9.55
N ARG A 644 -38.43 32.76 8.90
CA ARG A 644 -39.02 32.68 7.56
C ARG A 644 -38.31 33.64 6.63
N LYS A 645 -37.95 33.15 5.43
CA LYS A 645 -37.35 33.97 4.36
C LYS A 645 -37.99 33.63 3.02
N ALA A 646 -38.10 34.61 2.16
CA ALA A 646 -38.55 34.41 0.80
C ALA A 646 -37.38 34.05 -0.11
N ILE A 647 -37.66 33.22 -1.12
CA ILE A 647 -36.77 32.85 -2.22
C ILE A 647 -37.55 32.85 -3.52
N SER A 648 -36.92 33.12 -4.62
CA SER A 648 -37.56 33.20 -5.92
C SER A 648 -36.97 32.22 -6.93
N ILE A 649 -37.82 31.46 -7.60
CA ILE A 649 -37.45 30.67 -8.79
C ILE A 649 -37.75 31.52 -9.99
N ILE A 650 -36.81 31.67 -10.92
CA ILE A 650 -36.98 32.28 -12.21
C ILE A 650 -36.57 31.29 -13.31
N TYR A 651 -37.12 31.45 -14.50
CA TYR A 651 -36.66 30.78 -15.71
C TYR A 651 -36.40 31.84 -16.76
N PRO A 652 -35.27 31.77 -17.49
CA PRO A 652 -34.92 32.73 -18.53
C PRO A 652 -35.87 32.71 -19.73
#